data_159206b0ecf7bd500a53dbbee11ac6ee
#
_entry.id   159206b0ecf7bd500a53dbbee11ac6ee
#
_cell.length_a   1.000
_cell.length_b   1.000
_cell.length_c   1.000
_cell.angle_alpha   90.00
_cell.angle_beta   90.00
_cell.angle_gamma   90.00
#
_symmetry.space_group_name_H-M   'P 1'
#
loop_
_entity.id
_entity.type
_entity.pdbx_description
1 polymer ?
#
loop_
_entity_poly.entity_id
_entity_poly.type
_entity_poly.pdbx_seq_one_letter_code
_entity_poly.pdbx_strand_id
1 'polypeptide(L)'
;MKEYIVLVPNNIKNKIIELSRIKYYNYNIKFMSIDTFIKRVTFDFDEKTIYNLMKKYNYNYSTSLVYLDNLNYISNKLSNNKMTKLKEIKDYLDSNKLLIYDNLFKEYVKDKEIYIYGYDYINKYYKSILDNYNYKVIDYEYKDYAIKDIYEFNYIDDEVLFVIDNICNLISKNINISKIKLIISNEYKEPIYILFKIYNIPISVKNRSIYSIKEVKNILNNLNNINEEIDSINDTSIKEKIVKVINKYSFIDNKEEVKELIVNDLKNTYLNEDNTGIKIVSINDYFDDDDYVFYLGYNKENIVLYKDNEYFNDKEKVILGYDTSIELNINKKIEIIKKINNIKNLTISYKLFDNSGNYTRCDLINDINIIDNYKTKYTNSNMMNKIFLAMKLDNLVKYNIKDKDIDLLSSNYDIPYMQYDNKYHSIDKDKLYKYLNNKLLLSYTALDNYYKCKFKYYLNNILKINIIKDDFAILIGNVCHYVLLHMDDIDFNFSNVFDEYISNEREFSKRELFFLTNIKEELEFIITTIRKQYTYSTFDKNMKEKEVYVNKDRNIKVTFMGKIDKVLYKEEDDITYLVVIDYKTGSTNINLKNMEYGLGLQLPIYLYLSSKMELKNVKVVGFYLQKLFNTTLDNSKDYDSARENNLRLEGYSIDEENILSKFDTTYNDSKLIKGMKTTSKGFSSYSKVLSEEEINDMLSNTDKLIDKAIDNILEADFEINPKVINGENVSCSFCEYRDICYLREKDKVYINKDGEDNGD
;
A
#
# COMPACT_ATOMS: atom_id res chain seq x y z
N MET A 1 -39.10 -10.59 44.42
CA MET A 1 -39.10 -9.69 43.23
C MET A 1 -38.98 -10.55 42.00
N LYS A 2 -39.84 -10.34 41.00
CA LYS A 2 -39.71 -11.07 39.73
C LYS A 2 -38.45 -10.57 39.01
N GLU A 3 -37.65 -11.45 38.49
CA GLU A 3 -36.35 -11.14 37.87
C GLU A 3 -36.51 -11.26 36.35
N TYR A 4 -36.00 -10.25 35.64
CA TYR A 4 -36.11 -10.13 34.18
C TYR A 4 -34.74 -10.09 33.54
N ILE A 5 -34.62 -10.67 32.37
CA ILE A 5 -33.42 -10.56 31.52
C ILE A 5 -33.76 -9.67 30.32
N VAL A 6 -32.98 -8.63 30.11
CA VAL A 6 -33.16 -7.73 28.96
C VAL A 6 -31.92 -7.80 28.06
N LEU A 7 -32.12 -8.23 26.83
CA LEU A 7 -31.09 -8.30 25.81
C LEU A 7 -31.06 -6.98 25.04
N VAL A 8 -29.95 -6.27 25.12
CA VAL A 8 -29.74 -4.96 24.47
C VAL A 8 -28.40 -4.90 23.77
N PRO A 9 -28.24 -4.16 22.65
CA PRO A 9 -26.94 -3.91 22.03
C PRO A 9 -25.96 -3.25 23.00
N ASN A 10 -24.69 -3.68 22.97
CA ASN A 10 -23.66 -3.20 23.92
C ASN A 10 -23.45 -1.68 23.87
N ASN A 11 -23.55 -1.07 22.69
CA ASN A 11 -23.34 0.36 22.47
C ASN A 11 -24.41 1.25 23.09
N ILE A 12 -25.66 0.80 23.21
CA ILE A 12 -26.75 1.56 23.86
C ILE A 12 -27.03 1.08 25.30
N LYS A 13 -26.44 -0.04 25.71
CA LYS A 13 -26.74 -0.71 26.98
C LYS A 13 -26.64 0.21 28.20
N ASN A 14 -25.57 0.97 28.33
CA ASN A 14 -25.37 1.87 29.49
C ASN A 14 -26.46 2.93 29.58
N LYS A 15 -26.88 3.51 28.45
CA LYS A 15 -27.95 4.50 28.41
C LYS A 15 -29.30 3.88 28.76
N ILE A 16 -29.57 2.69 28.26
CA ILE A 16 -30.81 1.95 28.58
C ILE A 16 -30.85 1.58 30.07
N ILE A 17 -29.72 1.19 30.68
CA ILE A 17 -29.61 0.99 32.11
C ILE A 17 -29.95 2.28 32.88
N GLU A 18 -29.39 3.41 32.48
CA GLU A 18 -29.66 4.71 33.10
C GLU A 18 -31.15 5.06 33.04
N LEU A 19 -31.76 5.00 31.86
CA LEU A 19 -33.19 5.28 31.65
C LEU A 19 -34.10 4.29 32.42
N SER A 20 -33.72 3.02 32.46
CA SER A 20 -34.49 1.99 33.15
C SER A 20 -34.48 2.18 34.68
N ARG A 21 -33.39 2.67 35.27
CA ARG A 21 -33.30 2.98 36.71
C ARG A 21 -34.30 4.05 37.13
N ILE A 22 -34.60 5.00 36.25
CA ILE A 22 -35.59 6.05 36.52
C ILE A 22 -37.00 5.50 36.48
N LYS A 23 -37.32 4.66 35.47
CA LYS A 23 -38.69 4.20 35.19
C LYS A 23 -39.08 2.89 35.90
N TYR A 24 -38.08 2.01 36.14
CA TYR A 24 -38.27 0.64 36.59
C TYR A 24 -37.48 0.30 37.84
N TYR A 25 -37.31 1.25 38.78
CA TYR A 25 -36.50 1.09 39.99
C TYR A 25 -36.96 -0.07 40.92
N ASN A 26 -38.20 -0.54 40.78
CA ASN A 26 -38.76 -1.64 41.59
C ASN A 26 -38.54 -3.03 40.97
N TYR A 27 -37.87 -3.13 39.81
CA TYR A 27 -37.66 -4.39 39.13
C TYR A 27 -36.19 -4.84 39.23
N ASN A 28 -36.00 -6.16 39.36
CA ASN A 28 -34.65 -6.74 39.26
C ASN A 28 -34.41 -7.11 37.77
N ILE A 29 -33.59 -6.29 37.07
CA ILE A 29 -33.32 -6.42 35.64
C ILE A 29 -31.87 -6.72 35.40
N LYS A 30 -31.57 -7.82 34.69
CA LYS A 30 -30.22 -8.16 34.27
C LYS A 30 -30.06 -7.85 32.78
N PHE A 31 -29.15 -6.92 32.46
CA PHE A 31 -28.87 -6.49 31.08
C PHE A 31 -27.67 -7.21 30.51
N MET A 32 -27.78 -7.73 29.29
CA MET A 32 -26.66 -8.29 28.50
C MET A 32 -26.91 -8.15 27.00
N SER A 33 -25.90 -8.37 26.18
CA SER A 33 -26.08 -8.45 24.72
C SER A 33 -26.63 -9.82 24.30
N ILE A 34 -27.24 -9.87 23.11
CA ILE A 34 -27.72 -11.14 22.53
C ILE A 34 -26.53 -12.11 22.34
N ASP A 35 -25.37 -11.62 21.88
CA ASP A 35 -24.15 -12.45 21.70
C ASP A 35 -23.72 -13.07 23.04
N THR A 36 -23.69 -12.26 24.11
CA THR A 36 -23.33 -12.76 25.45
C THR A 36 -24.33 -13.82 25.92
N PHE A 37 -25.63 -13.61 25.68
CA PHE A 37 -26.65 -14.57 26.02
C PHE A 37 -26.44 -15.89 25.27
N ILE A 38 -26.29 -15.81 23.94
CA ILE A 38 -26.11 -17.01 23.06
C ILE A 38 -24.88 -17.80 23.48
N LYS A 39 -23.73 -17.14 23.69
CA LYS A 39 -22.51 -17.79 24.15
C LYS A 39 -22.70 -18.55 25.46
N ARG A 40 -23.41 -17.95 26.42
CA ARG A 40 -23.64 -18.57 27.73
C ARG A 40 -24.62 -19.75 27.67
N VAL A 41 -25.58 -19.76 26.74
CA VAL A 41 -26.54 -20.88 26.61
C VAL A 41 -26.06 -21.96 25.62
N THR A 42 -25.07 -21.67 24.80
CA THR A 42 -24.42 -22.64 23.92
C THR A 42 -23.05 -23.06 24.48
N PHE A 43 -22.02 -22.41 24.09
CA PHE A 43 -20.66 -22.50 24.64
C PHE A 43 -19.89 -21.21 24.35
N ASP A 44 -18.83 -20.99 25.12
CA ASP A 44 -17.84 -19.94 24.92
C ASP A 44 -16.43 -20.56 24.86
N PHE A 45 -15.43 -19.76 24.54
CA PHE A 45 -14.03 -20.17 24.46
C PHE A 45 -13.12 -19.02 24.94
N ASP A 46 -11.94 -19.39 25.41
CA ASP A 46 -10.93 -18.47 25.93
C ASP A 46 -9.60 -18.54 25.13
N GLU A 47 -8.62 -17.78 25.58
CA GLU A 47 -7.28 -17.74 25.00
C GLU A 47 -6.58 -19.10 25.03
N LYS A 48 -6.87 -19.93 26.03
CA LYS A 48 -6.36 -21.32 26.13
C LYS A 48 -6.91 -22.18 25.03
N THR A 49 -8.18 -22.05 24.71
CA THR A 49 -8.84 -22.75 23.59
C THR A 49 -8.18 -22.38 22.27
N ILE A 50 -8.01 -21.06 22.02
CA ILE A 50 -7.37 -20.55 20.79
C ILE A 50 -5.95 -21.10 20.65
N TYR A 51 -5.14 -21.00 21.70
CA TYR A 51 -3.77 -21.51 21.72
C TYR A 51 -3.69 -23.02 21.40
N ASN A 52 -4.54 -23.83 22.05
CA ASN A 52 -4.54 -25.27 21.80
C ASN A 52 -4.94 -25.61 20.36
N LEU A 53 -5.87 -24.87 19.78
CA LEU A 53 -6.26 -25.03 18.38
C LEU A 53 -5.12 -24.64 17.41
N MET A 54 -4.46 -23.52 17.67
CA MET A 54 -3.27 -23.08 16.92
C MET A 54 -2.19 -24.16 16.95
N LYS A 55 -1.86 -24.68 18.13
CA LYS A 55 -0.82 -25.70 18.33
C LYS A 55 -1.16 -27.04 17.68
N LYS A 56 -2.41 -27.52 17.83
CA LYS A 56 -2.85 -28.81 17.30
C LYS A 56 -2.85 -28.89 15.78
N TYR A 57 -3.28 -27.82 15.11
CA TYR A 57 -3.49 -27.80 13.66
C TYR A 57 -2.50 -26.91 12.91
N ASN A 58 -1.55 -26.31 13.60
CA ASN A 58 -0.60 -25.34 13.05
C ASN A 58 -1.31 -24.15 12.34
N TYR A 59 -2.37 -23.63 12.98
CA TYR A 59 -3.12 -22.48 12.49
C TYR A 59 -2.59 -21.18 13.10
N ASN A 60 -2.72 -20.07 12.35
CA ASN A 60 -2.55 -18.75 12.93
C ASN A 60 -3.79 -18.34 13.75
N TYR A 61 -3.68 -17.23 14.47
CA TYR A 61 -4.74 -16.70 15.32
C TYR A 61 -6.06 -16.47 14.56
N SER A 62 -6.02 -15.79 13.40
CA SER A 62 -7.22 -15.47 12.62
C SER A 62 -7.92 -16.72 12.08
N THR A 63 -7.17 -17.71 11.61
CA THR A 63 -7.72 -18.99 11.13
C THR A 63 -8.38 -19.76 12.28
N SER A 64 -7.77 -19.76 13.46
CA SER A 64 -8.33 -20.41 14.66
C SER A 64 -9.66 -19.77 15.06
N LEU A 65 -9.76 -18.45 15.05
CA LEU A 65 -11.02 -17.74 15.31
C LEU A 65 -12.10 -18.07 14.29
N VAL A 66 -11.76 -18.12 12.99
CA VAL A 66 -12.73 -18.50 11.95
C VAL A 66 -13.35 -19.89 12.24
N TYR A 67 -12.54 -20.88 12.65
CA TYR A 67 -13.09 -22.17 13.00
C TYR A 67 -13.93 -22.12 14.27
N LEU A 68 -13.48 -21.46 15.34
CA LEU A 68 -14.19 -21.35 16.61
C LEU A 68 -15.54 -20.64 16.45
N ASP A 69 -15.60 -19.54 15.71
CA ASP A 69 -16.83 -18.79 15.46
C ASP A 69 -17.84 -19.60 14.62
N ASN A 70 -17.37 -20.54 13.80
CA ASN A 70 -18.20 -21.38 12.95
C ASN A 70 -18.61 -22.72 13.58
N LEU A 71 -18.10 -23.10 14.77
CA LEU A 71 -18.51 -24.32 15.46
C LEU A 71 -20.00 -24.37 15.77
N ASN A 72 -20.62 -23.25 15.98
CA ASN A 72 -22.05 -23.10 16.23
C ASN A 72 -22.93 -23.50 15.04
N TYR A 73 -22.38 -23.53 13.82
CA TYR A 73 -23.10 -23.88 12.59
C TYR A 73 -23.04 -25.37 12.24
N ILE A 74 -22.48 -26.21 13.12
CA ILE A 74 -22.42 -27.66 12.90
C ILE A 74 -23.82 -28.24 12.76
N SER A 75 -24.08 -28.89 11.63
CA SER A 75 -25.40 -29.44 11.28
C SER A 75 -25.22 -30.71 10.43
N ASN A 76 -26.26 -31.57 10.45
CA ASN A 76 -26.34 -32.73 9.56
C ASN A 76 -26.99 -32.40 8.20
N LYS A 77 -27.47 -31.16 8.02
CA LYS A 77 -28.11 -30.71 6.76
C LYS A 77 -27.11 -30.56 5.62
N LEU A 78 -25.84 -30.34 5.94
CA LEU A 78 -24.74 -30.14 4.98
C LEU A 78 -23.66 -31.17 5.22
N SER A 79 -23.30 -31.92 4.16
CA SER A 79 -22.22 -32.92 4.19
C SER A 79 -21.14 -32.54 3.20
N ASN A 80 -20.09 -31.86 3.68
CA ASN A 80 -18.92 -31.48 2.91
C ASN A 80 -17.67 -31.47 3.80
N ASN A 81 -16.51 -31.27 3.20
CA ASN A 81 -15.23 -31.24 3.91
C ASN A 81 -15.16 -30.16 5.00
N LYS A 82 -15.80 -29.00 4.79
CA LYS A 82 -15.86 -27.91 5.78
C LYS A 82 -16.58 -28.37 7.04
N MET A 83 -17.77 -29.01 6.86
CA MET A 83 -18.57 -29.50 7.98
C MET A 83 -17.87 -30.64 8.73
N THR A 84 -17.24 -31.55 7.99
CA THR A 84 -16.42 -32.64 8.59
C THR A 84 -15.29 -32.06 9.43
N LYS A 85 -14.59 -31.02 8.93
CA LYS A 85 -13.51 -30.37 9.66
C LYS A 85 -14.00 -29.66 10.93
N LEU A 86 -15.14 -28.99 10.88
CA LEU A 86 -15.73 -28.37 12.07
C LEU A 86 -16.11 -29.41 13.14
N LYS A 87 -16.68 -30.55 12.74
CA LYS A 87 -17.00 -31.66 13.66
C LYS A 87 -15.74 -32.20 14.31
N GLU A 88 -14.70 -32.48 13.53
CA GLU A 88 -13.40 -32.94 14.04
C GLU A 88 -12.82 -31.97 15.08
N ILE A 89 -12.83 -30.66 14.78
CA ILE A 89 -12.34 -29.63 15.69
C ILE A 89 -13.17 -29.59 16.96
N LYS A 90 -14.51 -29.63 16.85
CA LYS A 90 -15.39 -29.62 18.01
C LYS A 90 -15.17 -30.82 18.91
N ASP A 91 -15.08 -32.01 18.33
CA ASP A 91 -14.82 -33.26 19.07
C ASP A 91 -13.46 -33.20 19.80
N TYR A 92 -12.44 -32.64 19.16
CA TYR A 92 -11.14 -32.40 19.80
C TYR A 92 -11.27 -31.44 20.99
N LEU A 93 -11.95 -30.32 20.84
CA LEU A 93 -12.11 -29.31 21.88
C LEU A 93 -12.95 -29.82 23.06
N ASP A 94 -14.04 -30.54 22.79
CA ASP A 94 -14.89 -31.15 23.80
C ASP A 94 -14.15 -32.25 24.58
N SER A 95 -13.43 -33.14 23.88
CA SER A 95 -12.66 -34.23 24.51
C SER A 95 -11.55 -33.70 25.44
N ASN A 96 -11.00 -32.51 25.14
CA ASN A 96 -9.98 -31.87 25.96
C ASN A 96 -10.54 -30.82 26.92
N LYS A 97 -11.85 -30.69 27.05
CA LYS A 97 -12.54 -29.72 27.94
C LYS A 97 -12.09 -28.28 27.70
N LEU A 98 -11.92 -27.92 26.42
CA LEU A 98 -11.45 -26.59 26.01
C LEU A 98 -12.63 -25.64 25.70
N LEU A 99 -13.86 -26.14 25.51
CA LEU A 99 -15.05 -25.31 25.39
C LEU A 99 -15.66 -25.06 26.78
N ILE A 100 -16.16 -23.85 26.98
CA ILE A 100 -16.74 -23.39 28.25
C ILE A 100 -18.26 -23.51 28.16
N TYR A 101 -18.86 -24.38 28.96
CA TYR A 101 -20.31 -24.56 29.05
C TYR A 101 -20.84 -23.99 30.37
N ASP A 102 -21.69 -22.94 30.30
CA ASP A 102 -22.33 -22.34 31.49
C ASP A 102 -23.67 -23.05 31.80
N ASN A 103 -23.59 -24.29 32.27
CA ASN A 103 -24.76 -25.09 32.57
C ASN A 103 -25.66 -24.46 33.66
N LEU A 104 -25.06 -23.75 34.63
CA LEU A 104 -25.81 -23.06 35.68
C LEU A 104 -26.65 -21.92 35.08
N PHE A 105 -26.08 -21.14 34.17
CA PHE A 105 -26.84 -20.08 33.50
C PHE A 105 -27.94 -20.65 32.60
N LYS A 106 -27.64 -21.73 31.89
CA LYS A 106 -28.62 -22.40 31.01
C LYS A 106 -29.85 -22.88 31.79
N GLU A 107 -29.66 -23.46 32.97
CA GLU A 107 -30.75 -23.83 33.86
C GLU A 107 -31.46 -22.60 34.44
N TYR A 108 -30.70 -21.59 34.89
CA TYR A 108 -31.24 -20.36 35.45
C TYR A 108 -32.18 -19.63 34.51
N VAL A 109 -31.90 -19.59 33.20
CA VAL A 109 -32.70 -18.81 32.25
C VAL A 109 -33.95 -19.53 31.75
N LYS A 110 -34.12 -20.84 31.98
CA LYS A 110 -35.28 -21.63 31.50
C LYS A 110 -36.61 -21.03 31.97
N ASP A 111 -36.70 -20.58 33.20
CA ASP A 111 -37.91 -20.05 33.81
C ASP A 111 -37.98 -18.53 33.84
N LYS A 112 -37.07 -17.83 33.15
CA LYS A 112 -37.06 -16.37 33.11
C LYS A 112 -37.80 -15.80 31.92
N GLU A 113 -38.40 -14.63 32.12
CA GLU A 113 -38.91 -13.82 31.02
C GLU A 113 -37.78 -13.01 30.41
N ILE A 114 -37.55 -13.20 29.11
CA ILE A 114 -36.51 -12.53 28.37
C ILE A 114 -37.15 -11.46 27.49
N TYR A 115 -36.61 -10.25 27.56
CA TYR A 115 -37.03 -9.15 26.70
C TYR A 115 -35.87 -8.77 25.78
N ILE A 116 -36.15 -8.54 24.51
CA ILE A 116 -35.19 -8.11 23.51
C ILE A 116 -35.55 -6.68 23.11
N TYR A 117 -34.60 -5.75 23.25
CA TYR A 117 -34.81 -4.33 22.99
C TYR A 117 -33.67 -3.70 22.23
N GLY A 118 -33.98 -2.89 21.21
CA GLY A 118 -32.99 -2.14 20.45
C GLY A 118 -32.23 -2.94 19.38
N TYR A 119 -32.73 -4.11 19.01
CA TYR A 119 -32.25 -4.86 17.85
C TYR A 119 -33.28 -4.74 16.72
N ASP A 120 -32.90 -4.15 15.60
CA ASP A 120 -33.73 -4.05 14.40
C ASP A 120 -33.89 -5.37 13.66
N TYR A 121 -32.87 -6.21 13.76
CA TYR A 121 -32.85 -7.52 13.15
C TYR A 121 -32.16 -8.54 14.06
N ILE A 122 -32.80 -9.70 14.19
CA ILE A 122 -32.23 -10.87 14.86
C ILE A 122 -31.98 -11.93 13.80
N ASN A 123 -30.75 -12.32 13.59
CA ASN A 123 -30.38 -13.29 12.55
C ASN A 123 -31.06 -14.67 12.82
N LYS A 124 -31.23 -15.43 11.75
CA LYS A 124 -31.92 -16.74 11.80
C LYS A 124 -31.26 -17.71 12.77
N TYR A 125 -29.92 -17.67 12.90
CA TYR A 125 -29.21 -18.50 13.86
C TYR A 125 -29.56 -18.13 15.31
N TYR A 126 -29.49 -16.86 15.68
CA TYR A 126 -29.85 -16.41 17.03
C TYR A 126 -31.29 -16.71 17.34
N LYS A 127 -32.20 -16.49 16.38
CA LYS A 127 -33.62 -16.78 16.52
C LYS A 127 -33.85 -18.27 16.82
N SER A 128 -33.18 -19.18 16.12
CA SER A 128 -33.33 -20.64 16.34
C SER A 128 -32.93 -21.07 17.76
N ILE A 129 -32.01 -20.35 18.42
CA ILE A 129 -31.64 -20.62 19.81
C ILE A 129 -32.63 -19.98 20.77
N LEU A 130 -33.01 -18.70 20.52
CA LEU A 130 -33.98 -17.97 21.35
C LEU A 130 -35.36 -18.65 21.39
N ASP A 131 -35.78 -19.31 20.30
CA ASP A 131 -37.07 -20.04 20.22
C ASP A 131 -37.17 -21.19 21.23
N ASN A 132 -36.08 -21.57 21.90
CA ASN A 132 -36.10 -22.51 23.03
C ASN A 132 -36.41 -21.84 24.37
N TYR A 133 -36.60 -20.53 24.42
CA TYR A 133 -36.80 -19.73 25.64
C TYR A 133 -38.06 -18.87 25.50
N ASN A 134 -38.58 -18.44 26.66
CA ASN A 134 -39.73 -17.52 26.68
C ASN A 134 -39.24 -16.07 26.50
N TYR A 135 -39.30 -15.56 25.27
CA TYR A 135 -38.88 -14.20 24.99
C TYR A 135 -39.94 -13.34 24.33
N LYS A 136 -39.84 -12.03 24.52
CA LYS A 136 -40.65 -11.01 23.86
C LYS A 136 -39.73 -9.93 23.27
N VAL A 137 -40.00 -9.57 22.02
CA VAL A 137 -39.34 -8.43 21.36
C VAL A 137 -40.14 -7.17 21.69
N ILE A 138 -39.41 -6.14 22.15
CA ILE A 138 -40.00 -4.82 22.38
C ILE A 138 -39.43 -3.93 21.26
N ASP A 139 -40.33 -3.39 20.46
CA ASP A 139 -39.95 -2.51 19.38
C ASP A 139 -39.29 -1.23 19.91
N TYR A 140 -38.21 -0.82 19.24
CA TYR A 140 -37.59 0.44 19.48
C TYR A 140 -38.33 1.53 18.69
N GLU A 141 -38.87 2.52 19.39
CA GLU A 141 -39.60 3.62 18.77
C GLU A 141 -38.61 4.59 18.13
N TYR A 142 -38.38 4.48 16.82
CA TYR A 142 -37.61 5.45 16.05
C TYR A 142 -38.48 6.69 15.78
N LYS A 143 -37.86 7.85 16.00
CA LYS A 143 -38.36 9.11 15.47
C LYS A 143 -37.95 9.22 14.01
N ASP A 144 -38.72 9.91 13.20
CA ASP A 144 -38.41 10.11 11.78
C ASP A 144 -38.18 11.62 11.51
N TYR A 145 -36.91 12.01 11.54
CA TYR A 145 -36.48 13.37 11.21
C TYR A 145 -36.01 13.39 9.76
N ALA A 146 -36.79 13.97 8.86
CA ALA A 146 -36.46 14.04 7.44
C ALA A 146 -35.16 14.83 7.21
N ILE A 147 -34.20 14.19 6.58
CA ILE A 147 -32.94 14.82 6.13
C ILE A 147 -33.21 15.42 4.77
N LYS A 148 -32.89 16.72 4.62
CA LYS A 148 -33.14 17.44 3.37
C LYS A 148 -31.85 17.78 2.62
N ASP A 149 -30.75 18.02 3.32
CA ASP A 149 -29.53 18.55 2.75
C ASP A 149 -28.34 17.64 3.07
N ILE A 150 -27.52 17.37 2.06
CA ILE A 150 -26.22 16.71 2.20
C ILE A 150 -25.18 17.59 1.53
N TYR A 151 -24.04 17.79 2.22
CA TYR A 151 -22.97 18.65 1.78
C TYR A 151 -21.90 17.87 1.02
N GLU A 152 -21.55 18.36 -0.18
CA GLU A 152 -20.54 17.78 -1.05
C GLU A 152 -19.26 18.60 -1.01
N PHE A 153 -18.12 17.93 -0.92
CA PHE A 153 -16.79 18.53 -0.93
C PHE A 153 -15.87 17.82 -1.90
N ASN A 154 -14.92 18.54 -2.48
CA ASN A 154 -13.93 17.93 -3.34
C ASN A 154 -12.98 17.03 -2.52
N TYR A 155 -12.48 17.53 -1.39
CA TYR A 155 -11.46 16.87 -0.59
C TYR A 155 -11.85 16.79 0.88
N ILE A 156 -11.20 15.86 1.59
CA ILE A 156 -11.43 15.58 3.00
C ILE A 156 -11.17 16.80 3.91
N ASP A 157 -10.16 17.61 3.59
CA ASP A 157 -9.82 18.80 4.38
C ASP A 157 -10.89 19.86 4.30
N ASP A 158 -11.50 20.06 3.13
CA ASP A 158 -12.61 21.01 2.94
C ASP A 158 -13.84 20.56 3.74
N GLU A 159 -14.13 19.26 3.74
CA GLU A 159 -15.22 18.67 4.50
C GLU A 159 -15.01 18.84 6.01
N VAL A 160 -13.79 18.56 6.51
CA VAL A 160 -13.45 18.74 7.92
C VAL A 160 -13.50 20.20 8.35
N LEU A 161 -13.03 21.13 7.52
CA LEU A 161 -13.10 22.56 7.78
C LEU A 161 -14.56 23.05 7.87
N PHE A 162 -15.44 22.58 6.99
CA PHE A 162 -16.88 22.84 7.08
C PHE A 162 -17.46 22.41 8.43
N VAL A 163 -17.12 21.21 8.88
CA VAL A 163 -17.59 20.71 10.19
C VAL A 163 -17.04 21.55 11.33
N ILE A 164 -15.77 21.95 11.28
CA ILE A 164 -15.15 22.84 12.27
C ILE A 164 -15.87 24.17 12.35
N ASP A 165 -16.21 24.80 11.21
CA ASP A 165 -16.96 26.05 11.18
C ASP A 165 -18.32 25.93 11.86
N ASN A 166 -19.04 24.82 11.58
CA ASN A 166 -20.31 24.56 12.25
C ASN A 166 -20.15 24.33 13.74
N ILE A 167 -19.10 23.60 14.16
CA ILE A 167 -18.78 23.41 15.58
C ILE A 167 -18.49 24.76 16.26
N CYS A 168 -17.66 25.62 15.66
CA CYS A 168 -17.37 26.95 16.19
C CYS A 168 -18.67 27.78 16.34
N ASN A 169 -19.58 27.70 15.35
CA ASN A 169 -20.88 28.37 15.41
C ASN A 169 -21.77 27.81 16.54
N LEU A 170 -21.73 26.51 16.81
CA LEU A 170 -22.47 25.91 17.93
C LEU A 170 -21.88 26.37 19.29
N ILE A 171 -20.57 26.37 19.41
CA ILE A 171 -19.88 26.84 20.62
C ILE A 171 -20.18 28.32 20.87
N SER A 172 -20.19 29.15 19.83
CA SER A 172 -20.56 30.59 19.96
C SER A 172 -22.00 30.80 20.44
N LYS A 173 -22.89 29.84 20.22
CA LYS A 173 -24.26 29.79 20.74
C LYS A 173 -24.36 29.14 22.12
N ASN A 174 -23.23 28.93 22.81
CA ASN A 174 -23.13 28.30 24.13
C ASN A 174 -23.61 26.84 24.17
N ILE A 175 -23.58 26.12 23.06
CA ILE A 175 -23.83 24.67 23.05
C ILE A 175 -22.64 23.97 23.71
N ASN A 176 -22.93 23.08 24.64
CA ASN A 176 -21.89 22.33 25.35
C ASN A 176 -21.18 21.35 24.38
N ILE A 177 -19.86 21.35 24.39
CA ILE A 177 -19.02 20.47 23.57
C ILE A 177 -19.39 18.98 23.73
N SER A 178 -19.79 18.56 24.91
CA SER A 178 -20.22 17.16 25.16
C SER A 178 -21.46 16.71 24.37
N LYS A 179 -22.25 17.68 23.87
CA LYS A 179 -23.42 17.45 23.00
C LYS A 179 -23.08 17.41 21.51
N ILE A 180 -21.83 17.66 21.16
CA ILE A 180 -21.35 17.58 19.78
C ILE A 180 -20.68 16.22 19.58
N LYS A 181 -21.07 15.52 18.53
CA LYS A 181 -20.59 14.17 18.22
C LYS A 181 -20.21 14.05 16.74
N LEU A 182 -19.19 13.23 16.44
CA LEU A 182 -18.72 12.97 15.09
C LEU A 182 -18.90 11.49 14.75
N ILE A 183 -19.48 11.20 13.60
CA ILE A 183 -19.47 9.88 12.97
C ILE A 183 -18.50 9.96 11.80
N ILE A 184 -17.42 9.17 11.82
CA ILE A 184 -16.36 9.21 10.83
C ILE A 184 -15.85 7.82 10.46
N SER A 185 -15.31 7.68 9.26
CA SER A 185 -14.48 6.53 8.87
C SER A 185 -13.02 6.70 9.33
N ASN A 186 -12.22 5.62 9.25
CA ASN A 186 -10.83 5.64 9.76
C ASN A 186 -9.94 6.67 9.06
N GLU A 187 -10.14 6.93 7.79
CA GLU A 187 -9.38 7.89 6.99
C GLU A 187 -9.51 9.35 7.45
N TYR A 188 -10.63 9.68 8.12
CA TYR A 188 -10.88 11.03 8.66
C TYR A 188 -10.15 11.30 9.98
N LYS A 189 -9.63 10.28 10.66
CA LYS A 189 -9.04 10.44 12.00
C LYS A 189 -7.85 11.40 12.01
N GLU A 190 -6.91 11.21 11.09
CA GLU A 190 -5.71 12.03 11.04
C GLU A 190 -6.00 13.50 10.66
N PRO A 191 -6.73 13.82 9.57
CA PRO A 191 -7.14 15.18 9.25
C PRO A 191 -7.89 15.87 10.39
N ILE A 192 -8.82 15.18 11.04
CA ILE A 192 -9.56 15.72 12.18
C ILE A 192 -8.61 16.06 13.32
N TYR A 193 -7.70 15.18 13.72
CA TYR A 193 -6.77 15.47 14.82
C TYR A 193 -5.88 16.67 14.55
N ILE A 194 -5.38 16.80 13.32
CA ILE A 194 -4.52 17.92 12.92
C ILE A 194 -5.31 19.23 12.95
N LEU A 195 -6.45 19.29 12.26
CA LEU A 195 -7.24 20.52 12.13
C LEU A 195 -7.89 20.93 13.46
N PHE A 196 -8.43 20.01 14.23
CA PHE A 196 -9.00 20.30 15.56
C PHE A 196 -7.94 20.85 16.52
N LYS A 197 -6.69 20.34 16.43
CA LYS A 197 -5.57 20.89 17.20
C LYS A 197 -5.23 22.34 16.79
N ILE A 198 -5.26 22.64 15.49
CA ILE A 198 -5.04 24.01 14.96
C ILE A 198 -6.11 24.97 15.45
N TYR A 199 -7.35 24.52 15.60
CA TYR A 199 -8.47 25.31 16.10
C TYR A 199 -8.61 25.31 17.63
N ASN A 200 -7.76 24.58 18.34
CA ASN A 200 -7.86 24.34 19.80
C ASN A 200 -9.22 23.74 20.22
N ILE A 201 -9.82 22.92 19.37
CA ILE A 201 -11.07 22.21 19.70
C ILE A 201 -10.69 20.88 20.36
N PRO A 202 -11.10 20.61 21.61
CA PRO A 202 -10.78 19.37 22.26
C PRO A 202 -11.60 18.23 21.65
N ILE A 203 -10.91 17.14 21.31
CA ILE A 203 -11.51 15.92 20.81
C ILE A 203 -11.19 14.78 21.77
N SER A 204 -12.20 13.99 22.12
CA SER A 204 -12.03 12.76 22.91
C SER A 204 -11.43 11.68 22.01
N VAL A 205 -10.16 11.42 22.17
CA VAL A 205 -9.42 10.39 21.43
C VAL A 205 -9.45 9.11 22.25
N LYS A 206 -9.82 7.99 21.64
CA LYS A 206 -9.42 6.69 22.20
C LYS A 206 -7.91 6.70 22.32
N ASN A 207 -7.43 6.71 23.56
CA ASN A 207 -6.02 6.81 23.86
C ASN A 207 -5.21 5.73 23.13
N ARG A 208 -3.91 6.00 22.97
CA ARG A 208 -2.96 5.09 22.32
C ARG A 208 -3.13 3.68 22.85
N SER A 209 -3.13 2.70 21.98
CA SER A 209 -2.96 1.30 22.35
C SER A 209 -1.71 1.21 23.24
N ILE A 210 -1.80 0.50 24.35
CA ILE A 210 -0.66 0.30 25.26
C ILE A 210 0.52 -0.37 24.55
N TYR A 211 0.27 -1.13 23.46
CA TYR A 211 1.30 -1.70 22.59
C TYR A 211 2.28 -0.64 22.02
N SER A 212 1.84 0.60 21.81
CA SER A 212 2.70 1.67 21.25
C SER A 212 3.69 2.27 22.28
N ILE A 213 3.57 1.90 23.55
CA ILE A 213 4.38 2.43 24.64
C ILE A 213 5.74 1.71 24.65
N LYS A 214 6.82 2.47 24.85
CA LYS A 214 8.20 1.93 24.81
C LYS A 214 8.44 0.84 25.85
N GLU A 215 7.94 1.03 27.04
CA GLU A 215 8.04 0.08 28.16
C GLU A 215 7.36 -1.25 27.82
N VAL A 216 6.21 -1.21 27.15
CA VAL A 216 5.49 -2.42 26.69
C VAL A 216 6.29 -3.18 25.62
N LYS A 217 6.96 -2.46 24.72
CA LYS A 217 7.85 -3.07 23.73
C LYS A 217 9.04 -3.76 24.38
N ASN A 218 9.60 -3.17 25.43
CA ASN A 218 10.69 -3.80 26.21
C ASN A 218 10.23 -5.13 26.82
N ILE A 219 9.03 -5.17 27.44
CA ILE A 219 8.44 -6.40 27.98
C ILE A 219 8.30 -7.46 26.88
N LEU A 220 7.82 -7.09 25.70
CA LEU A 220 7.65 -8.02 24.58
C LEU A 220 8.98 -8.57 24.03
N ASN A 221 10.07 -7.83 24.21
CA ASN A 221 11.41 -8.29 23.85
C ASN A 221 12.06 -9.20 24.91
N ASN A 222 11.51 -9.24 26.15
CA ASN A 222 12.06 -9.98 27.27
C ASN A 222 10.97 -10.73 28.06
N LEU A 223 10.15 -11.50 27.36
CA LEU A 223 9.01 -12.21 27.94
C LEU A 223 9.40 -13.28 28.98
N ASN A 224 10.65 -13.73 28.98
CA ASN A 224 11.16 -14.68 29.97
C ASN A 224 11.33 -14.08 31.37
N ASN A 225 11.59 -12.77 31.45
CA ASN A 225 11.74 -12.01 32.70
C ASN A 225 10.61 -10.99 32.90
N ILE A 226 9.40 -11.36 32.50
CA ILE A 226 8.24 -10.48 32.39
C ILE A 226 7.90 -9.77 33.71
N ASN A 227 8.08 -10.42 34.86
CA ASN A 227 7.75 -9.84 36.17
C ASN A 227 8.69 -8.69 36.53
N GLU A 228 10.00 -8.85 36.25
CA GLU A 228 10.98 -7.78 36.50
C GLU A 228 10.73 -6.58 35.60
N GLU A 229 10.40 -6.81 34.34
CA GLU A 229 10.07 -5.74 33.38
C GLU A 229 8.77 -5.01 33.76
N ILE A 230 7.74 -5.74 34.22
CA ILE A 230 6.49 -5.15 34.70
C ILE A 230 6.74 -4.31 35.95
N ASP A 231 7.60 -4.76 36.87
CA ASP A 231 7.93 -4.03 38.11
C ASP A 231 8.71 -2.74 37.84
N SER A 232 9.40 -2.65 36.72
CA SER A 232 10.10 -1.43 36.28
C SER A 232 9.16 -0.31 35.82
N ILE A 233 7.87 -0.59 35.59
CA ILE A 233 6.90 0.40 35.10
C ILE A 233 6.40 1.28 36.25
N ASN A 234 6.64 2.58 36.15
CA ASN A 234 6.22 3.56 37.13
C ASN A 234 4.72 3.91 37.07
N ASP A 235 4.09 3.82 35.89
CA ASP A 235 2.66 4.13 35.71
C ASP A 235 1.80 2.95 36.14
N THR A 236 1.09 3.11 37.26
CA THR A 236 0.22 2.08 37.85
C THR A 236 -0.92 1.67 36.92
N SER A 237 -1.50 2.59 36.14
CA SER A 237 -2.60 2.31 35.23
C SER A 237 -2.13 1.45 34.04
N ILE A 238 -0.95 1.72 33.52
CA ILE A 238 -0.32 0.90 32.46
C ILE A 238 0.02 -0.47 33.01
N LYS A 239 0.65 -0.54 34.19
CA LYS A 239 1.01 -1.77 34.90
C LYS A 239 -0.20 -2.69 35.08
N GLU A 240 -1.30 -2.18 35.64
CA GLU A 240 -2.53 -2.96 35.86
C GLU A 240 -3.10 -3.54 34.57
N LYS A 241 -3.09 -2.78 33.49
CA LYS A 241 -3.59 -3.24 32.18
C LYS A 241 -2.72 -4.33 31.57
N ILE A 242 -1.40 -4.20 31.70
CA ILE A 242 -0.45 -5.22 31.24
C ILE A 242 -0.64 -6.51 32.06
N VAL A 243 -0.66 -6.39 33.38
CA VAL A 243 -0.89 -7.55 34.28
C VAL A 243 -2.19 -8.26 33.94
N LYS A 244 -3.26 -7.51 33.65
CA LYS A 244 -4.55 -8.07 33.26
C LYS A 244 -4.45 -8.84 31.93
N VAL A 245 -3.70 -8.35 30.95
CA VAL A 245 -3.48 -9.06 29.69
C VAL A 245 -2.63 -10.31 29.93
N ILE A 246 -1.51 -10.21 30.63
CA ILE A 246 -0.62 -11.34 30.89
C ILE A 246 -1.31 -12.44 31.69
N ASN A 247 -2.15 -12.10 32.65
CA ASN A 247 -2.88 -13.08 33.48
C ASN A 247 -3.85 -13.95 32.67
N LYS A 248 -4.34 -13.50 31.52
CA LYS A 248 -5.13 -14.33 30.60
C LYS A 248 -4.35 -15.57 30.12
N TYR A 249 -3.03 -15.45 30.07
CA TYR A 249 -2.10 -16.47 29.61
C TYR A 249 -1.38 -17.21 30.75
N SER A 250 -1.96 -17.22 31.96
CA SER A 250 -1.41 -17.92 33.13
C SER A 250 -1.34 -19.45 32.98
N PHE A 251 -2.06 -20.00 32.01
CA PHE A 251 -2.09 -21.43 31.70
C PHE A 251 -0.81 -21.96 31.01
N ILE A 252 0.13 -21.10 30.64
CA ILE A 252 1.40 -21.46 30.02
C ILE A 252 2.57 -20.71 30.71
N ASP A 253 3.65 -21.43 31.02
CA ASP A 253 4.83 -20.84 31.68
C ASP A 253 5.68 -20.03 30.70
N ASN A 254 6.00 -20.63 29.54
CA ASN A 254 6.79 -19.99 28.49
C ASN A 254 5.91 -19.00 27.67
N LYS A 255 5.98 -17.71 28.01
CA LYS A 255 5.18 -16.67 27.37
C LYS A 255 5.58 -16.39 25.90
N GLU A 256 6.77 -16.79 25.46
CA GLU A 256 7.17 -16.68 24.04
C GLU A 256 6.26 -17.50 23.11
N GLU A 257 5.75 -18.66 23.57
CA GLU A 257 4.82 -19.48 22.77
C GLU A 257 3.47 -18.78 22.50
N VAL A 258 3.08 -17.81 23.30
CA VAL A 258 1.82 -17.05 23.16
C VAL A 258 2.05 -15.57 22.85
N LYS A 259 3.26 -15.22 22.43
CA LYS A 259 3.65 -13.83 22.13
C LYS A 259 2.70 -13.15 21.11
N GLU A 260 2.32 -13.85 20.05
CA GLU A 260 1.39 -13.34 19.05
C GLU A 260 0.03 -12.96 19.69
N LEU A 261 -0.49 -13.81 20.58
CA LEU A 261 -1.74 -13.57 21.29
C LEU A 261 -1.63 -12.39 22.25
N ILE A 262 -0.54 -12.33 23.04
CA ILE A 262 -0.26 -11.20 23.94
C ILE A 262 -0.16 -9.88 23.16
N VAL A 263 0.58 -9.87 22.04
CA VAL A 263 0.71 -8.69 21.16
C VAL A 263 -0.66 -8.24 20.66
N ASN A 264 -1.50 -9.18 20.22
CA ASN A 264 -2.84 -8.86 19.74
C ASN A 264 -3.72 -8.26 20.84
N ASP A 265 -3.71 -8.81 22.03
CA ASP A 265 -4.44 -8.26 23.18
C ASP A 265 -3.92 -6.87 23.59
N LEU A 266 -2.61 -6.67 23.62
CA LEU A 266 -2.01 -5.37 23.93
C LEU A 266 -2.34 -4.30 22.88
N LYS A 267 -2.44 -4.68 21.60
CA LYS A 267 -2.90 -3.78 20.52
C LYS A 267 -4.35 -3.34 20.71
N ASN A 268 -5.19 -4.21 21.28
CA ASN A 268 -6.60 -3.97 21.56
C ASN A 268 -6.88 -3.41 22.96
N THR A 269 -5.85 -3.22 23.80
CA THR A 269 -5.95 -2.61 25.12
C THR A 269 -5.52 -1.15 25.04
N TYR A 270 -6.40 -0.24 25.48
CA TYR A 270 -6.17 1.20 25.41
C TYR A 270 -6.00 1.79 26.82
N LEU A 271 -5.25 2.88 26.96
CA LEU A 271 -5.23 3.72 28.16
C LEU A 271 -6.62 4.33 28.37
N ASN A 272 -6.86 4.90 29.55
CA ASN A 272 -8.19 5.46 29.87
C ASN A 272 -8.61 6.50 28.85
N GLU A 273 -9.88 6.48 28.45
CA GLU A 273 -10.44 7.49 27.57
C GLU A 273 -10.37 8.85 28.24
N ASP A 274 -9.77 9.82 27.57
CA ASP A 274 -9.97 11.22 27.93
C ASP A 274 -11.39 11.60 27.47
N ASN A 275 -12.31 11.67 28.42
CA ASN A 275 -13.72 11.98 28.16
C ASN A 275 -13.98 13.48 27.99
N THR A 276 -12.93 14.30 27.96
CA THR A 276 -13.04 15.75 27.73
C THR A 276 -12.96 16.04 26.23
N GLY A 277 -14.02 16.61 25.66
CA GLY A 277 -14.05 17.01 24.27
C GLY A 277 -15.15 16.34 23.43
N ILE A 278 -15.12 16.65 22.13
CA ILE A 278 -16.04 16.09 21.14
C ILE A 278 -15.77 14.60 20.95
N LYS A 279 -16.84 13.80 21.03
CA LYS A 279 -16.72 12.33 20.92
C LYS A 279 -16.84 11.86 19.48
N ILE A 280 -15.94 10.93 19.09
CA ILE A 280 -16.12 10.12 17.90
C ILE A 280 -16.99 8.93 18.28
N VAL A 281 -18.13 8.79 17.60
CA VAL A 281 -19.17 7.82 17.91
C VAL A 281 -19.53 6.97 16.67
N SER A 282 -20.25 5.87 16.89
CA SER A 282 -20.83 5.06 15.83
C SER A 282 -22.26 5.49 15.53
N ILE A 283 -22.73 5.28 14.29
CA ILE A 283 -24.17 5.42 13.95
C ILE A 283 -25.06 4.51 14.83
N ASN A 284 -24.48 3.48 15.43
CA ASN A 284 -25.17 2.54 16.30
C ASN A 284 -25.29 3.02 17.75
N ASP A 285 -24.65 4.12 18.12
CA ASP A 285 -24.73 4.65 19.48
C ASP A 285 -26.06 5.36 19.72
N TYR A 286 -26.35 5.63 20.98
CA TYR A 286 -27.53 6.37 21.37
C TYR A 286 -27.33 7.87 21.23
N PHE A 287 -28.33 8.57 20.67
CA PHE A 287 -28.34 10.02 20.52
C PHE A 287 -29.52 10.63 21.25
N ASP A 288 -29.24 11.65 22.06
CA ASP A 288 -30.27 12.47 22.69
C ASP A 288 -30.78 13.54 21.70
N ASP A 289 -32.02 14.05 21.89
CA ASP A 289 -32.62 15.07 20.99
C ASP A 289 -31.87 16.39 20.96
N ASP A 290 -31.03 16.67 21.94
CA ASP A 290 -30.18 17.88 22.07
C ASP A 290 -28.73 17.63 21.63
N ASP A 291 -28.39 16.45 21.11
CA ASP A 291 -27.12 16.19 20.49
C ASP A 291 -27.04 16.80 19.09
N TYR A 292 -25.86 17.30 18.72
CA TYR A 292 -25.51 17.76 17.37
C TYR A 292 -24.52 16.80 16.76
N VAL A 293 -24.93 16.14 15.71
CA VAL A 293 -24.16 15.03 15.12
C VAL A 293 -23.71 15.40 13.71
N PHE A 294 -22.41 15.28 13.46
CA PHE A 294 -21.82 15.43 12.13
C PHE A 294 -21.39 14.05 11.61
N TYR A 295 -21.95 13.65 10.47
CA TYR A 295 -21.60 12.42 9.79
C TYR A 295 -20.74 12.76 8.57
N LEU A 296 -19.41 12.61 8.68
CA LEU A 296 -18.43 12.84 7.62
C LEU A 296 -18.16 11.54 6.85
N GLY A 297 -17.86 11.70 5.58
CA GLY A 297 -17.53 10.57 4.72
C GLY A 297 -18.72 9.66 4.43
N TYR A 298 -19.88 10.23 4.19
CA TYR A 298 -21.08 9.49 3.77
C TYR A 298 -20.94 9.00 2.33
N ASN A 299 -19.84 8.26 2.08
CA ASN A 299 -19.49 7.66 0.82
C ASN A 299 -19.91 6.19 0.77
N LYS A 300 -20.24 5.69 -0.43
CA LYS A 300 -20.63 4.30 -0.65
C LYS A 300 -19.54 3.32 -0.23
N GLU A 301 -18.30 3.71 -0.45
CA GLU A 301 -17.09 2.96 -0.13
C GLU A 301 -16.91 2.75 1.38
N ASN A 302 -17.47 3.64 2.21
CA ASN A 302 -17.40 3.61 3.66
C ASN A 302 -18.50 2.74 4.32
N ILE A 303 -19.50 2.30 3.55
CA ILE A 303 -20.52 1.38 4.03
C ILE A 303 -20.01 -0.06 3.91
N VAL A 304 -19.56 -0.60 5.02
CA VAL A 304 -19.07 -1.98 5.07
C VAL A 304 -20.25 -2.95 4.92
N LEU A 305 -20.28 -3.66 3.81
CA LEU A 305 -21.28 -4.69 3.51
C LEU A 305 -20.71 -6.10 3.70
N TYR A 306 -21.57 -7.06 4.02
CA TYR A 306 -21.22 -8.48 4.08
C TYR A 306 -20.88 -8.99 2.67
N LYS A 307 -19.84 -9.81 2.56
CA LYS A 307 -19.40 -10.43 1.31
C LYS A 307 -19.63 -11.94 1.38
N ASP A 308 -19.89 -12.58 0.25
CA ASP A 308 -19.97 -14.04 0.16
C ASP A 308 -18.58 -14.70 0.15
N ASN A 309 -17.78 -14.39 1.17
CA ASN A 309 -16.40 -14.88 1.36
C ASN A 309 -16.14 -15.40 2.78
N GLU A 310 -17.20 -15.67 3.55
CA GLU A 310 -17.11 -16.26 4.87
C GLU A 310 -16.83 -17.77 4.79
N TYR A 311 -16.65 -18.42 5.94
CA TYR A 311 -16.39 -19.87 5.99
C TYR A 311 -17.42 -20.68 5.22
N PHE A 312 -18.72 -20.38 5.40
CA PHE A 312 -19.80 -20.88 4.56
C PHE A 312 -20.24 -19.81 3.57
N ASN A 313 -20.28 -20.19 2.29
CA ASN A 313 -20.83 -19.32 1.24
C ASN A 313 -22.35 -19.26 1.31
N ASP A 314 -22.96 -18.33 0.57
CA ASP A 314 -24.41 -18.10 0.61
C ASP A 314 -25.23 -19.34 0.20
N LYS A 315 -24.75 -20.16 -0.74
CA LYS A 315 -25.42 -21.43 -1.10
C LYS A 315 -25.42 -22.42 0.06
N GLU A 316 -24.32 -22.54 0.78
CA GLU A 316 -24.22 -23.40 1.96
C GLU A 316 -25.08 -22.87 3.12
N LYS A 317 -25.14 -21.54 3.33
CA LYS A 317 -26.00 -20.89 4.34
C LYS A 317 -27.49 -21.15 4.08
N VAL A 318 -27.94 -21.11 2.83
CA VAL A 318 -29.32 -21.46 2.47
C VAL A 318 -29.66 -22.90 2.88
N ILE A 319 -28.78 -23.87 2.61
CA ILE A 319 -28.97 -25.27 3.00
C ILE A 319 -29.06 -25.41 4.54
N LEU A 320 -28.21 -24.67 5.25
CA LEU A 320 -28.16 -24.65 6.71
C LEU A 320 -29.39 -23.94 7.32
N GLY A 321 -30.10 -23.11 6.54
CA GLY A 321 -31.24 -22.31 6.99
C GLY A 321 -30.82 -21.01 7.67
N TYR A 322 -29.65 -20.45 7.31
CA TYR A 322 -29.12 -19.20 7.85
C TYR A 322 -29.21 -18.06 6.84
N ASP A 323 -28.94 -16.84 7.31
CA ASP A 323 -29.00 -15.65 6.49
C ASP A 323 -27.86 -15.59 5.49
N THR A 324 -28.19 -15.28 4.25
CA THR A 324 -27.22 -14.98 3.19
C THR A 324 -26.61 -13.59 3.37
N SER A 325 -25.48 -13.34 2.72
CA SER A 325 -24.87 -12.00 2.69
C SER A 325 -25.83 -10.96 2.13
N ILE A 326 -26.66 -11.32 1.15
CA ILE A 326 -27.67 -10.45 0.55
C ILE A 326 -28.75 -10.07 1.57
N GLU A 327 -29.32 -11.04 2.28
CA GLU A 327 -30.34 -10.80 3.32
C GLU A 327 -29.80 -9.92 4.44
N LEU A 328 -28.59 -10.20 4.92
CA LEU A 328 -27.91 -9.39 5.94
C LEU A 328 -27.65 -7.95 5.45
N ASN A 329 -27.29 -7.77 4.19
CA ASN A 329 -27.05 -6.43 3.62
C ASN A 329 -28.34 -5.62 3.48
N ILE A 330 -29.44 -6.25 3.10
CA ILE A 330 -30.76 -5.60 3.05
C ILE A 330 -31.14 -5.10 4.44
N ASN A 331 -31.09 -5.96 5.44
CA ASN A 331 -31.43 -5.59 6.82
C ASN A 331 -30.50 -4.49 7.37
N LYS A 332 -29.20 -4.58 7.11
CA LYS A 332 -28.22 -3.57 7.51
C LYS A 332 -28.49 -2.19 6.90
N LYS A 333 -28.86 -2.15 5.61
CA LYS A 333 -29.22 -0.88 4.94
C LYS A 333 -30.47 -0.26 5.58
N ILE A 334 -31.51 -1.06 5.83
CA ILE A 334 -32.72 -0.60 6.51
C ILE A 334 -32.41 -0.07 7.91
N GLU A 335 -31.59 -0.77 8.66
CA GLU A 335 -31.13 -0.36 10.00
C GLU A 335 -30.38 0.99 9.96
N ILE A 336 -29.45 1.17 9.02
CA ILE A 336 -28.70 2.43 8.86
C ILE A 336 -29.67 3.59 8.56
N ILE A 337 -30.63 3.42 7.65
CA ILE A 337 -31.62 4.44 7.31
C ILE A 337 -32.44 4.84 8.54
N LYS A 338 -32.97 3.87 9.29
CA LYS A 338 -33.73 4.13 10.51
C LYS A 338 -32.91 4.90 11.53
N LYS A 339 -31.65 4.54 11.74
CA LYS A 339 -30.74 5.20 12.69
C LYS A 339 -30.39 6.61 12.27
N ILE A 340 -30.12 6.83 10.99
CA ILE A 340 -29.89 8.17 10.43
C ILE A 340 -31.12 9.06 10.67
N ASN A 341 -32.29 8.58 10.32
CA ASN A 341 -33.54 9.36 10.45
C ASN A 341 -33.92 9.61 11.93
N ASN A 342 -33.39 8.83 12.86
CA ASN A 342 -33.66 9.00 14.30
C ASN A 342 -32.86 10.15 14.94
N ILE A 343 -31.88 10.75 14.25
CA ILE A 343 -31.05 11.82 14.78
C ILE A 343 -31.61 13.18 14.40
N LYS A 344 -32.02 13.98 15.41
CA LYS A 344 -32.71 15.24 15.21
C LYS A 344 -31.83 16.32 14.55
N ASN A 345 -30.63 16.54 15.09
CA ASN A 345 -29.71 17.59 14.60
C ASN A 345 -28.53 16.92 13.91
N LEU A 346 -28.79 16.31 12.75
CA LEU A 346 -27.79 15.63 11.94
C LEU A 346 -27.38 16.47 10.74
N THR A 347 -26.07 16.62 10.56
CA THR A 347 -25.45 17.19 9.37
C THR A 347 -24.64 16.10 8.67
N ILE A 348 -24.91 15.84 7.40
CA ILE A 348 -24.23 14.80 6.62
C ILE A 348 -23.37 15.46 5.54
N SER A 349 -22.15 14.95 5.36
CA SER A 349 -21.23 15.38 4.32
C SER A 349 -20.45 14.22 3.71
N TYR A 350 -19.92 14.43 2.50
CA TYR A 350 -19.09 13.47 1.79
C TYR A 350 -18.08 14.16 0.89
N LYS A 351 -17.02 13.44 0.54
CA LYS A 351 -15.96 13.88 -0.40
C LYS A 351 -16.11 13.22 -1.77
N LEU A 352 -15.57 13.87 -2.80
CA LEU A 352 -15.49 13.33 -4.17
C LEU A 352 -14.15 12.69 -4.48
N PHE A 353 -13.05 13.19 -3.91
CA PHE A 353 -11.69 12.80 -4.27
C PHE A 353 -10.80 12.64 -3.05
N ASP A 354 -9.80 11.77 -3.18
CA ASP A 354 -8.59 11.77 -2.37
C ASP A 354 -7.40 11.23 -3.17
N ASN A 355 -6.25 11.03 -2.53
CA ASN A 355 -5.03 10.51 -3.17
C ASN A 355 -5.19 9.07 -3.71
N SER A 356 -6.19 8.32 -3.25
CA SER A 356 -6.44 6.93 -3.67
C SER A 356 -7.44 6.82 -4.82
N GLY A 357 -8.23 7.87 -5.10
CA GLY A 357 -9.17 7.87 -6.24
C GLY A 357 -10.43 8.71 -6.03
N ASN A 358 -11.45 8.36 -6.81
CA ASN A 358 -12.76 9.00 -6.79
C ASN A 358 -13.69 8.27 -5.84
N TYR A 359 -14.57 9.01 -5.19
CA TYR A 359 -15.57 8.52 -4.26
C TYR A 359 -16.97 8.87 -4.71
N THR A 360 -17.94 8.03 -4.35
CA THR A 360 -19.35 8.26 -4.69
C THR A 360 -20.17 8.44 -3.42
N ARG A 361 -21.18 9.30 -3.49
CA ARG A 361 -22.14 9.47 -2.41
C ARG A 361 -22.86 8.15 -2.10
N CYS A 362 -23.12 7.86 -0.84
CA CYS A 362 -23.97 6.77 -0.46
C CYS A 362 -25.44 7.03 -0.85
N ASP A 363 -26.07 6.09 -1.51
CA ASP A 363 -27.41 6.17 -2.10
C ASP A 363 -28.55 5.66 -1.19
N LEU A 364 -28.28 5.50 0.10
CA LEU A 364 -29.29 4.98 1.06
C LEU A 364 -30.39 5.99 1.36
N ILE A 365 -30.13 7.30 1.22
CA ILE A 365 -31.12 8.36 1.45
C ILE A 365 -31.45 8.97 0.10
N ASN A 366 -32.75 8.97 -0.23
CA ASN A 366 -33.30 9.56 -1.45
C ASN A 366 -33.96 10.91 -1.17
N ASP A 367 -34.33 11.65 -2.23
CA ASP A 367 -35.07 12.92 -2.18
C ASP A 367 -34.39 14.01 -1.33
N ILE A 368 -33.08 14.20 -1.57
CA ILE A 368 -32.23 15.15 -0.85
C ILE A 368 -31.68 16.24 -1.78
N ASN A 369 -31.42 17.42 -1.22
CA ASN A 369 -30.66 18.46 -1.87
C ASN A 369 -29.16 18.24 -1.65
N ILE A 370 -28.38 18.32 -2.72
CA ILE A 370 -26.92 18.31 -2.64
C ILE A 370 -26.44 19.76 -2.63
N ILE A 371 -25.67 20.11 -1.61
CA ILE A 371 -25.07 21.44 -1.47
C ILE A 371 -23.59 21.29 -1.80
N ASP A 372 -23.19 21.70 -3.00
CA ASP A 372 -21.85 21.53 -3.60
C ASP A 372 -21.00 22.82 -3.59
N ASN A 373 -21.59 23.94 -3.21
CA ASN A 373 -20.94 25.26 -3.30
C ASN A 373 -20.74 25.94 -1.95
N TYR A 374 -20.63 25.15 -0.89
CA TYR A 374 -20.33 25.69 0.42
C TYR A 374 -18.93 26.32 0.42
N LYS A 375 -18.88 27.63 0.68
CA LYS A 375 -17.62 28.36 0.84
C LYS A 375 -17.38 28.58 2.31
N THR A 376 -16.27 28.03 2.80
CA THR A 376 -15.75 28.33 4.13
C THR A 376 -15.61 29.87 4.27
N LYS A 377 -16.29 30.43 5.23
CA LYS A 377 -16.06 31.81 5.63
C LYS A 377 -14.78 31.89 6.42
N TYR A 378 -14.21 33.11 6.59
CA TYR A 378 -13.01 33.29 7.40
C TYR A 378 -13.13 32.61 8.74
N THR A 379 -12.08 31.90 9.09
CA THR A 379 -12.11 30.96 10.18
C THR A 379 -11.98 31.65 11.54
N ASN A 380 -12.47 31.01 12.57
CA ASN A 380 -12.29 31.42 13.95
C ASN A 380 -10.87 31.16 14.51
N SER A 381 -9.93 30.68 13.65
CA SER A 381 -8.55 30.40 14.03
C SER A 381 -7.58 31.35 13.35
N ASN A 382 -6.87 32.17 14.15
CA ASN A 382 -5.79 33.02 13.63
C ASN A 382 -4.69 32.22 12.94
N MET A 383 -4.39 31.04 13.44
CA MET A 383 -3.40 30.14 12.84
C MET A 383 -3.84 29.70 11.44
N MET A 384 -5.10 29.27 11.30
CA MET A 384 -5.64 28.84 10.02
C MET A 384 -5.75 29.98 9.01
N ASN A 385 -6.12 31.18 9.45
CA ASN A 385 -6.15 32.37 8.58
C ASN A 385 -4.76 32.72 8.03
N LYS A 386 -3.69 32.55 8.84
CA LYS A 386 -2.30 32.69 8.38
C LYS A 386 -1.93 31.60 7.36
N ILE A 387 -2.37 30.36 7.57
CA ILE A 387 -2.16 29.27 6.61
C ILE A 387 -2.88 29.58 5.28
N PHE A 388 -4.13 30.03 5.32
CA PHE A 388 -4.85 30.44 4.12
C PHE A 388 -4.19 31.58 3.38
N LEU A 389 -3.69 32.59 4.10
CA LEU A 389 -2.93 33.66 3.48
C LEU A 389 -1.69 33.12 2.78
N ALA A 390 -0.92 32.25 3.41
CA ALA A 390 0.26 31.61 2.80
C ALA A 390 -0.10 30.82 1.54
N MET A 391 -1.15 30.01 1.59
CA MET A 391 -1.64 29.24 0.42
C MET A 391 -2.09 30.15 -0.73
N LYS A 392 -2.80 31.25 -0.43
CA LYS A 392 -3.23 32.21 -1.45
C LYS A 392 -2.07 32.99 -2.06
N LEU A 393 -1.06 33.33 -1.26
CA LEU A 393 0.19 33.92 -1.75
C LEU A 393 0.98 32.95 -2.62
N ASP A 394 1.04 31.66 -2.24
CA ASP A 394 1.62 30.63 -3.06
C ASP A 394 0.91 30.50 -4.42
N ASN A 395 -0.39 30.47 -4.45
CA ASN A 395 -1.18 30.41 -5.68
C ASN A 395 -0.94 31.64 -6.57
N LEU A 396 -0.82 32.81 -5.96
CA LEU A 396 -0.50 34.04 -6.70
C LEU A 396 0.90 33.97 -7.33
N VAL A 397 1.89 33.56 -6.54
CA VAL A 397 3.30 33.53 -7.01
C VAL A 397 3.54 32.40 -8.01
N LYS A 398 3.00 31.19 -7.75
CA LYS A 398 3.26 30.01 -8.59
C LYS A 398 2.43 29.97 -9.86
N TYR A 399 1.16 30.34 -9.76
CA TYR A 399 0.18 30.14 -10.83
C TYR A 399 -0.44 31.42 -11.35
N ASN A 400 -0.05 32.59 -10.78
CA ASN A 400 -0.62 33.90 -11.07
C ASN A 400 -2.15 33.97 -10.83
N ILE A 401 -2.65 33.19 -9.87
CA ILE A 401 -4.05 33.16 -9.45
C ILE A 401 -4.23 34.24 -8.37
N LYS A 402 -4.83 35.37 -8.72
CA LYS A 402 -5.13 36.47 -7.78
C LYS A 402 -6.44 36.19 -7.06
N ASP A 403 -6.35 35.91 -5.76
CA ASP A 403 -7.52 35.80 -4.88
C ASP A 403 -7.82 37.16 -4.22
N LYS A 404 -9.10 37.55 -4.24
CA LYS A 404 -9.57 38.84 -3.69
C LYS A 404 -9.38 38.98 -2.17
N ASP A 405 -9.21 37.84 -1.47
CA ASP A 405 -9.11 37.85 -0.02
C ASP A 405 -7.65 38.06 0.46
N ILE A 406 -6.68 38.08 -0.45
CA ILE A 406 -5.28 38.34 -0.10
C ILE A 406 -5.11 39.70 0.57
N ASP A 407 -5.71 40.74 0.04
CA ASP A 407 -5.59 42.11 0.58
C ASP A 407 -6.20 42.20 2.00
N LEU A 408 -7.35 41.54 2.21
CA LEU A 408 -8.02 41.50 3.52
C LEU A 408 -7.21 40.69 4.55
N LEU A 409 -6.70 39.54 4.16
CA LEU A 409 -5.89 38.68 5.05
C LEU A 409 -4.54 39.35 5.37
N SER A 410 -3.89 39.95 4.37
CA SER A 410 -2.58 40.62 4.57
C SER A 410 -2.69 41.87 5.43
N SER A 411 -3.85 42.56 5.45
CA SER A 411 -4.07 43.68 6.35
C SER A 411 -4.25 43.30 7.82
N ASN A 412 -4.65 42.06 8.10
CA ASN A 412 -4.94 41.56 9.44
C ASN A 412 -3.87 40.58 9.99
N TYR A 413 -3.10 39.97 9.11
CA TYR A 413 -2.14 38.94 9.50
C TYR A 413 -0.77 39.20 8.87
N ASP A 414 0.24 39.32 9.71
CA ASP A 414 1.65 39.30 9.31
C ASP A 414 2.16 37.89 9.35
N ILE A 415 2.72 37.42 8.23
CA ILE A 415 3.40 36.12 8.11
C ILE A 415 4.77 36.32 7.48
N PRO A 416 5.79 35.64 7.97
CA PRO A 416 7.11 35.61 7.34
C PRO A 416 7.04 34.77 6.05
N TYR A 417 6.32 35.27 5.03
CA TYR A 417 6.17 34.52 3.80
C TYR A 417 7.47 34.50 3.01
N MET A 418 8.06 33.32 2.91
CA MET A 418 9.23 33.06 2.07
C MET A 418 8.74 32.58 0.70
N GLN A 419 8.97 33.44 -0.28
CA GLN A 419 8.52 33.23 -1.63
C GLN A 419 9.20 32.02 -2.27
N TYR A 420 8.45 30.95 -2.57
CA TYR A 420 8.88 29.86 -3.42
C TYR A 420 8.53 30.19 -4.86
N ASP A 421 9.51 30.57 -5.65
CA ASP A 421 9.30 31.03 -7.02
C ASP A 421 9.34 29.91 -8.08
N ASN A 422 9.45 28.66 -7.66
CA ASN A 422 9.58 27.49 -8.52
C ASN A 422 10.70 27.62 -9.56
N LYS A 423 11.80 28.23 -9.19
CA LYS A 423 13.00 28.30 -10.00
C LYS A 423 14.15 27.63 -9.28
N TYR A 424 14.97 26.95 -10.02
CA TYR A 424 16.24 26.54 -9.52
C TYR A 424 17.14 27.76 -9.40
N HIS A 425 17.61 28.05 -8.19
CA HIS A 425 18.65 29.04 -7.95
C HIS A 425 19.98 28.31 -7.92
N SER A 426 20.91 28.71 -8.78
CA SER A 426 22.22 28.06 -8.88
C SER A 426 22.89 27.97 -7.52
N ILE A 427 23.37 26.79 -7.20
CA ILE A 427 24.20 26.56 -6.01
C ILE A 427 25.61 27.03 -6.29
N ASP A 428 26.26 27.61 -5.30
CA ASP A 428 27.64 27.93 -5.35
C ASP A 428 28.49 26.66 -5.58
N LYS A 429 29.37 26.69 -6.57
CA LYS A 429 30.20 25.54 -6.99
C LYS A 429 31.09 25.01 -5.87
N ASP A 430 31.68 25.90 -5.08
CA ASP A 430 32.56 25.49 -3.99
C ASP A 430 31.76 24.76 -2.89
N LYS A 431 30.54 25.22 -2.63
CA LYS A 431 29.62 24.51 -1.72
C LYS A 431 29.21 23.14 -2.26
N LEU A 432 28.95 23.05 -3.58
CA LEU A 432 28.66 21.77 -4.22
C LEU A 432 29.85 20.82 -4.12
N TYR A 433 31.07 21.28 -4.45
CA TYR A 433 32.27 20.46 -4.37
C TYR A 433 32.53 19.98 -2.94
N LYS A 434 32.38 20.88 -1.96
CA LYS A 434 32.49 20.52 -0.54
C LYS A 434 31.43 19.49 -0.13
N TYR A 435 30.21 19.65 -0.59
CA TYR A 435 29.11 18.70 -0.32
C TYR A 435 29.41 17.31 -0.92
N LEU A 436 29.98 17.28 -2.12
CA LEU A 436 30.41 16.06 -2.80
C LEU A 436 31.74 15.49 -2.24
N ASN A 437 32.34 16.10 -1.23
CA ASN A 437 33.69 15.75 -0.73
C ASN A 437 34.74 15.70 -1.85
N ASN A 438 34.67 16.60 -2.81
CA ASN A 438 35.51 16.65 -4.00
C ASN A 438 35.56 15.34 -4.82
N LYS A 439 34.46 14.57 -4.82
CA LYS A 439 34.28 13.32 -5.56
C LYS A 439 32.93 13.27 -6.20
N LEU A 440 32.87 13.03 -7.50
CA LEU A 440 31.64 12.73 -8.21
C LEU A 440 31.69 11.30 -8.74
N LEU A 441 30.76 10.48 -8.28
CA LEU A 441 30.54 9.14 -8.80
C LEU A 441 29.25 9.15 -9.64
N LEU A 442 29.36 8.80 -10.92
CA LEU A 442 28.26 8.84 -11.86
C LEU A 442 28.04 7.45 -12.45
N SER A 443 26.84 6.93 -12.35
CA SER A 443 26.42 5.67 -12.98
C SER A 443 25.48 5.91 -14.16
N TYR A 444 25.17 4.86 -14.92
CA TYR A 444 24.12 4.93 -15.93
C TYR A 444 22.80 5.46 -15.37
N THR A 445 22.34 4.92 -14.25
CA THR A 445 21.06 5.33 -13.64
C THR A 445 21.08 6.81 -13.22
N ALA A 446 22.20 7.27 -12.69
CA ALA A 446 22.38 8.67 -12.34
C ALA A 446 22.37 9.57 -13.57
N LEU A 447 23.03 9.15 -14.66
CA LEU A 447 23.03 9.85 -15.94
C LEU A 447 21.64 9.89 -16.60
N ASP A 448 20.91 8.78 -16.57
CA ASP A 448 19.52 8.68 -17.08
C ASP A 448 18.60 9.65 -16.32
N ASN A 449 18.70 9.70 -14.98
CA ASN A 449 17.97 10.68 -14.17
C ASN A 449 18.31 12.12 -14.58
N TYR A 450 19.59 12.43 -14.82
CA TYR A 450 20.04 13.76 -15.21
C TYR A 450 19.44 14.18 -16.55
N TYR A 451 19.51 13.31 -17.55
CA TYR A 451 18.99 13.61 -18.89
C TYR A 451 17.46 13.64 -18.94
N LYS A 452 16.78 12.84 -18.15
CA LYS A 452 15.31 12.89 -18.02
C LYS A 452 14.86 14.22 -17.39
N CYS A 453 15.49 14.63 -16.31
CA CYS A 453 15.27 15.91 -15.65
C CYS A 453 16.41 16.23 -14.70
N LYS A 454 17.13 17.33 -14.93
CA LYS A 454 18.28 17.77 -14.11
C LYS A 454 17.88 17.99 -12.65
N PHE A 455 16.68 18.52 -12.39
CA PHE A 455 16.17 18.71 -11.03
C PHE A 455 15.87 17.39 -10.31
N LYS A 456 15.36 16.39 -11.03
CA LYS A 456 15.19 15.02 -10.47
C LYS A 456 16.53 14.44 -10.04
N TYR A 457 17.57 14.60 -10.87
CA TYR A 457 18.92 14.18 -10.53
C TYR A 457 19.43 14.88 -9.25
N TYR A 458 19.21 16.20 -9.15
CA TYR A 458 19.61 16.97 -7.96
C TYR A 458 18.95 16.43 -6.68
N LEU A 459 17.64 16.19 -6.70
CA LEU A 459 16.94 15.68 -5.53
C LEU A 459 17.36 14.24 -5.19
N ASN A 460 17.47 13.38 -6.19
CA ASN A 460 17.73 11.95 -5.98
C ASN A 460 19.22 11.64 -5.73
N ASN A 461 20.11 12.23 -6.53
CA ASN A 461 21.51 11.83 -6.57
C ASN A 461 22.42 12.76 -5.76
N ILE A 462 22.13 14.07 -5.71
CA ILE A 462 22.90 15.03 -4.93
C ILE A 462 22.35 15.10 -3.50
N LEU A 463 21.07 15.49 -3.31
CA LEU A 463 20.47 15.62 -1.97
C LEU A 463 20.09 14.28 -1.34
N LYS A 464 20.02 13.21 -2.14
CA LYS A 464 19.68 11.84 -1.70
C LYS A 464 18.34 11.78 -0.94
N ILE A 465 17.34 12.53 -1.42
CA ILE A 465 15.97 12.47 -0.91
C ILE A 465 15.35 11.18 -1.46
N ASN A 466 15.50 10.09 -0.73
CA ASN A 466 15.00 8.78 -1.14
C ASN A 466 13.58 8.55 -0.59
N ILE A 467 12.67 8.19 -1.48
CA ILE A 467 11.35 7.68 -1.10
C ILE A 467 11.47 6.17 -0.94
N ILE A 468 10.95 5.66 0.16
CA ILE A 468 10.90 4.22 0.42
C ILE A 468 10.01 3.58 -0.64
N LYS A 469 10.60 2.71 -1.46
CA LYS A 469 9.87 1.93 -2.49
C LYS A 469 9.57 0.53 -1.96
N ASP A 470 8.59 -0.11 -2.59
CA ASP A 470 8.34 -1.53 -2.35
C ASP A 470 9.57 -2.35 -2.78
N ASP A 471 10.21 -2.99 -1.80
CA ASP A 471 11.44 -3.75 -1.98
C ASP A 471 11.23 -5.03 -2.80
N PHE A 472 10.00 -5.55 -2.87
CA PHE A 472 9.76 -6.88 -3.42
C PHE A 472 10.04 -6.97 -4.93
N ALA A 473 9.71 -5.95 -5.71
CA ALA A 473 10.03 -5.91 -7.13
C ALA A 473 11.54 -5.82 -7.39
N ILE A 474 12.27 -5.08 -6.56
CA ILE A 474 13.74 -4.98 -6.60
C ILE A 474 14.36 -6.32 -6.23
N LEU A 475 13.84 -6.99 -5.20
CA LEU A 475 14.27 -8.33 -4.79
C LEU A 475 14.14 -9.35 -5.93
N ILE A 476 13.01 -9.34 -6.66
CA ILE A 476 12.83 -10.23 -7.82
C ILE A 476 13.91 -9.97 -8.89
N GLY A 477 14.22 -8.71 -9.17
CA GLY A 477 15.31 -8.36 -10.07
C GLY A 477 16.64 -8.93 -9.58
N ASN A 478 16.97 -8.69 -8.33
CA ASN A 478 18.25 -9.11 -7.74
C ASN A 478 18.42 -10.64 -7.71
N VAL A 479 17.38 -11.40 -7.34
CA VAL A 479 17.46 -12.87 -7.34
C VAL A 479 17.64 -13.42 -8.76
N CYS A 480 17.00 -12.82 -9.77
CA CYS A 480 17.19 -13.21 -11.16
C CYS A 480 18.65 -13.01 -11.61
N HIS A 481 19.22 -11.83 -11.35
CA HIS A 481 20.63 -11.53 -11.67
C HIS A 481 21.57 -12.46 -10.91
N TYR A 482 21.30 -12.72 -9.62
CA TYR A 482 22.13 -13.63 -8.82
C TYR A 482 22.14 -15.06 -9.38
N VAL A 483 20.97 -15.59 -9.74
CA VAL A 483 20.89 -16.95 -10.31
C VAL A 483 21.55 -17.01 -11.69
N LEU A 484 21.34 -15.99 -12.55
CA LEU A 484 21.97 -15.90 -13.87
C LEU A 484 23.51 -15.71 -13.79
N LEU A 485 24.00 -15.07 -12.72
CA LEU A 485 25.45 -14.99 -12.45
C LEU A 485 26.05 -16.38 -12.26
N HIS A 486 25.38 -17.26 -11.51
CA HIS A 486 25.86 -18.60 -11.14
C HIS A 486 25.51 -19.70 -12.15
N MET A 487 24.64 -19.43 -13.14
CA MET A 487 24.11 -20.46 -14.04
C MET A 487 25.14 -21.27 -14.81
N ASP A 488 26.36 -20.75 -15.00
CA ASP A 488 27.45 -21.41 -15.75
C ASP A 488 28.48 -22.08 -14.81
N ASP A 489 28.28 -22.07 -13.48
CA ASP A 489 29.16 -22.68 -12.51
C ASP A 489 29.11 -24.22 -12.64
N ILE A 490 30.26 -24.89 -12.38
CA ILE A 490 30.39 -26.34 -12.57
C ILE A 490 29.40 -27.13 -11.69
N ASP A 491 29.21 -26.69 -10.45
CA ASP A 491 28.33 -27.32 -9.47
C ASP A 491 26.96 -26.64 -9.35
N PHE A 492 26.52 -25.95 -10.41
CA PHE A 492 25.27 -25.22 -10.40
C PHE A 492 24.06 -26.11 -10.14
N ASN A 493 23.42 -25.89 -9.01
CA ASN A 493 22.10 -26.41 -8.67
C ASN A 493 21.12 -25.26 -8.51
N PHE A 494 20.18 -25.15 -9.43
CA PHE A 494 19.23 -24.03 -9.47
C PHE A 494 18.48 -23.82 -8.15
N SER A 495 17.89 -24.90 -7.60
CA SER A 495 17.13 -24.81 -6.34
C SER A 495 17.99 -24.32 -5.19
N ASN A 496 19.21 -24.85 -5.06
CA ASN A 496 20.10 -24.45 -3.97
C ASN A 496 20.49 -22.96 -4.08
N VAL A 497 20.87 -22.51 -5.27
CA VAL A 497 21.27 -21.09 -5.51
C VAL A 497 20.12 -20.14 -5.26
N PHE A 498 18.91 -20.48 -5.73
CA PHE A 498 17.72 -19.65 -5.50
C PHE A 498 17.36 -19.61 -4.02
N ASP A 499 17.26 -20.76 -3.36
CA ASP A 499 16.86 -20.87 -1.96
C ASP A 499 17.89 -20.24 -1.01
N GLU A 500 19.19 -20.35 -1.33
CA GLU A 500 20.26 -19.68 -0.59
C GLU A 500 20.10 -18.15 -0.63
N TYR A 501 19.86 -17.57 -1.81
CA TYR A 501 19.64 -16.12 -1.93
C TYR A 501 18.44 -15.69 -1.10
N ILE A 502 17.29 -16.36 -1.25
CA ILE A 502 16.06 -16.01 -0.55
C ILE A 502 16.20 -16.17 0.97
N SER A 503 16.89 -17.20 1.44
CA SER A 503 17.08 -17.46 2.89
C SER A 503 17.95 -16.41 3.59
N ASN A 504 18.83 -15.74 2.85
CA ASN A 504 19.70 -14.68 3.38
C ASN A 504 19.04 -13.29 3.39
N GLU A 505 17.86 -13.18 2.81
CA GLU A 505 17.06 -11.96 2.80
C GLU A 505 16.16 -11.85 4.05
N ARG A 506 15.20 -10.94 4.03
CA ARG A 506 14.24 -10.72 5.11
C ARG A 506 13.18 -11.82 5.22
N GLU A 507 12.41 -11.82 6.29
CA GLU A 507 11.19 -12.64 6.38
C GLU A 507 10.14 -12.18 5.34
N PHE A 508 9.46 -13.14 4.75
CA PHE A 508 8.46 -12.91 3.71
C PHE A 508 7.05 -13.21 4.21
N SER A 509 6.10 -12.41 3.77
CA SER A 509 4.68 -12.69 3.94
C SER A 509 4.25 -13.92 3.13
N LYS A 510 3.14 -14.56 3.51
CA LYS A 510 2.57 -15.70 2.77
C LYS A 510 2.29 -15.38 1.29
N ARG A 511 1.91 -14.13 1.00
CA ARG A 511 1.67 -13.67 -0.37
C ARG A 511 2.97 -13.58 -1.16
N GLU A 512 4.02 -13.03 -0.58
CA GLU A 512 5.35 -12.98 -1.23
C GLU A 512 5.92 -14.35 -1.46
N LEU A 513 5.81 -15.28 -0.50
CA LEU A 513 6.23 -16.67 -0.66
C LEU A 513 5.52 -17.37 -1.83
N PHE A 514 4.23 -17.14 -2.00
CA PHE A 514 3.48 -17.65 -3.15
C PHE A 514 4.02 -17.11 -4.48
N PHE A 515 4.31 -15.80 -4.54
CA PHE A 515 4.92 -15.22 -5.74
C PHE A 515 6.33 -15.74 -5.99
N LEU A 516 7.15 -15.90 -4.95
CA LEU A 516 8.51 -16.47 -5.07
C LEU A 516 8.49 -17.90 -5.60
N THR A 517 7.51 -18.72 -5.20
CA THR A 517 7.34 -20.07 -5.75
C THR A 517 7.09 -20.05 -7.26
N ASN A 518 6.17 -19.21 -7.72
CA ASN A 518 5.88 -19.06 -9.14
C ASN A 518 7.08 -18.51 -9.94
N ILE A 519 7.80 -17.56 -9.35
CA ILE A 519 9.02 -16.99 -9.96
C ILE A 519 10.12 -18.05 -10.04
N LYS A 520 10.25 -18.91 -9.03
CA LYS A 520 11.23 -20.01 -9.03
C LYS A 520 10.98 -20.96 -10.22
N GLU A 521 9.75 -21.39 -10.43
CA GLU A 521 9.36 -22.25 -11.55
C GLU A 521 9.63 -21.58 -12.92
N GLU A 522 9.25 -20.30 -13.05
CA GLU A 522 9.46 -19.54 -14.28
C GLU A 522 10.96 -19.33 -14.55
N LEU A 523 11.74 -19.02 -13.54
CA LEU A 523 13.18 -18.77 -13.68
C LEU A 523 13.96 -20.06 -14.03
N GLU A 524 13.54 -21.23 -13.58
CA GLU A 524 14.10 -22.51 -13.98
C GLU A 524 13.91 -22.78 -15.49
N PHE A 525 12.71 -22.49 -16.00
CA PHE A 525 12.43 -22.54 -17.43
C PHE A 525 13.30 -21.54 -18.22
N ILE A 526 13.43 -20.30 -17.73
CA ILE A 526 14.23 -19.26 -18.34
C ILE A 526 15.69 -19.71 -18.49
N ILE A 527 16.30 -20.23 -17.41
CA ILE A 527 17.69 -20.67 -17.42
C ILE A 527 17.91 -21.80 -18.41
N THR A 528 17.00 -22.78 -18.41
CA THR A 528 17.06 -23.91 -19.34
C THR A 528 17.00 -23.43 -20.80
N THR A 529 16.11 -22.48 -21.08
CA THR A 529 15.95 -21.88 -22.41
C THR A 529 17.18 -21.05 -22.81
N ILE A 530 17.72 -20.22 -21.92
CA ILE A 530 18.92 -19.42 -22.19
C ILE A 530 20.12 -20.33 -22.49
N ARG A 531 20.33 -21.40 -21.72
CA ARG A 531 21.38 -22.38 -21.97
C ARG A 531 21.22 -23.04 -23.34
N LYS A 532 19.99 -23.41 -23.71
CA LYS A 532 19.68 -23.94 -25.06
C LYS A 532 19.98 -22.91 -26.15
N GLN A 533 19.60 -21.65 -25.96
CA GLN A 533 19.86 -20.58 -26.95
C GLN A 533 21.37 -20.33 -27.13
N TYR A 534 22.16 -20.37 -26.04
CA TYR A 534 23.59 -20.18 -26.14
C TYR A 534 24.33 -21.31 -26.88
N THR A 535 23.74 -22.48 -27.09
CA THR A 535 24.31 -23.52 -27.97
C THR A 535 24.40 -23.09 -29.42
N TYR A 536 23.64 -22.06 -29.83
CA TYR A 536 23.73 -21.45 -31.17
C TYR A 536 24.87 -20.43 -31.29
N SER A 537 25.54 -20.05 -30.18
CA SER A 537 26.70 -19.16 -30.18
C SER A 537 27.99 -19.96 -30.21
N THR A 538 29.02 -19.44 -30.88
CA THR A 538 30.38 -20.00 -30.84
C THR A 538 31.27 -19.22 -29.85
N PHE A 539 30.72 -18.21 -29.16
CA PHE A 539 31.50 -17.47 -28.17
C PHE A 539 31.62 -18.30 -26.90
N ASP A 540 32.84 -18.62 -26.53
CA ASP A 540 33.22 -19.57 -25.47
C ASP A 540 33.67 -18.89 -24.16
N LYS A 541 33.99 -17.58 -24.25
CA LYS A 541 34.42 -16.81 -23.08
C LYS A 541 33.34 -15.83 -22.62
N ASN A 542 33.21 -15.67 -21.33
CA ASN A 542 32.29 -14.70 -20.77
C ASN A 542 32.87 -13.96 -19.54
N MET A 543 32.36 -12.75 -19.30
CA MET A 543 32.50 -12.01 -18.06
C MET A 543 31.10 -11.67 -17.57
N LYS A 544 30.83 -11.85 -16.28
CA LYS A 544 29.52 -11.58 -15.67
C LYS A 544 29.68 -10.57 -14.56
N GLU A 545 28.65 -9.71 -14.39
CA GLU A 545 28.61 -8.68 -13.34
C GLU A 545 29.89 -7.85 -13.28
N LYS A 546 30.45 -7.54 -14.47
CA LYS A 546 31.76 -6.89 -14.57
C LYS A 546 31.64 -5.40 -14.26
N GLU A 547 32.29 -4.97 -13.20
CA GLU A 547 32.43 -3.56 -12.87
C GLU A 547 33.51 -2.91 -13.72
N VAL A 548 33.19 -1.75 -14.28
CA VAL A 548 34.14 -0.92 -15.08
C VAL A 548 34.10 0.50 -14.56
N TYR A 549 35.26 1.07 -14.33
CA TYR A 549 35.48 2.42 -13.82
C TYR A 549 36.25 3.24 -14.83
N VAL A 550 35.71 4.39 -15.23
CA VAL A 550 36.34 5.33 -16.16
C VAL A 550 36.57 6.64 -15.43
N ASN A 551 37.81 6.96 -15.16
CA ASN A 551 38.20 8.26 -14.56
C ASN A 551 38.14 9.35 -15.63
N LYS A 552 37.54 10.48 -15.29
CA LYS A 552 37.46 11.67 -16.12
C LYS A 552 38.25 12.80 -15.44
N ASP A 553 39.18 13.41 -16.19
CA ASP A 553 40.03 14.47 -15.67
C ASP A 553 39.24 15.78 -15.53
N ARG A 554 39.01 16.23 -14.31
CA ARG A 554 38.30 17.46 -13.93
C ARG A 554 38.90 18.04 -12.65
N ASN A 555 38.40 19.22 -12.24
CA ASN A 555 38.85 19.92 -11.02
C ASN A 555 38.65 19.12 -9.73
N ILE A 556 37.73 18.14 -9.74
CA ILE A 556 37.52 17.18 -8.66
C ILE A 556 37.64 15.75 -9.21
N LYS A 557 37.77 14.76 -8.34
CA LYS A 557 37.83 13.38 -8.76
C LYS A 557 36.46 12.95 -9.33
N VAL A 558 36.41 12.69 -10.65
CA VAL A 558 35.20 12.20 -11.32
C VAL A 558 35.42 10.77 -11.80
N THR A 559 34.51 9.88 -11.43
CA THR A 559 34.54 8.49 -11.88
C THR A 559 33.18 8.14 -12.47
N PHE A 560 33.16 7.77 -13.75
CA PHE A 560 32.00 7.16 -14.37
C PHE A 560 32.11 5.65 -14.22
N MET A 561 31.07 5.02 -13.74
CA MET A 561 31.06 3.58 -13.44
C MET A 561 29.81 2.88 -13.94
N GLY A 562 29.96 1.61 -14.21
CA GLY A 562 28.82 0.72 -14.46
C GLY A 562 29.19 -0.72 -14.23
N LYS A 563 28.17 -1.52 -14.06
CA LYS A 563 28.25 -2.96 -13.88
C LYS A 563 27.49 -3.59 -15.05
N ILE A 564 28.22 -4.38 -15.85
CA ILE A 564 27.68 -5.02 -17.05
C ILE A 564 27.27 -6.44 -16.67
N ASP A 565 26.03 -6.81 -16.93
CA ASP A 565 25.49 -8.10 -16.53
C ASP A 565 26.23 -9.27 -17.18
N LYS A 566 26.42 -9.21 -18.51
CA LYS A 566 27.16 -10.24 -19.24
C LYS A 566 27.85 -9.68 -20.48
N VAL A 567 29.12 -10.07 -20.64
CA VAL A 567 29.90 -9.88 -21.85
C VAL A 567 30.30 -11.24 -22.37
N LEU A 568 29.90 -11.56 -23.58
CA LEU A 568 30.38 -12.74 -24.30
C LEU A 568 31.48 -12.32 -25.28
N TYR A 569 32.58 -13.07 -25.39
CA TYR A 569 33.62 -12.74 -26.32
C TYR A 569 34.35 -13.97 -26.83
N LYS A 570 34.98 -13.78 -28.01
CA LYS A 570 35.85 -14.75 -28.65
C LYS A 570 37.10 -14.06 -29.14
N GLU A 571 38.24 -14.62 -28.85
CA GLU A 571 39.54 -14.11 -29.35
C GLU A 571 39.98 -14.94 -30.55
N GLU A 572 40.28 -14.26 -31.66
CA GLU A 572 40.70 -14.89 -32.90
C GLU A 572 41.58 -13.89 -33.67
N ASP A 573 42.77 -14.29 -34.13
CA ASP A 573 43.72 -13.46 -34.92
C ASP A 573 44.03 -12.07 -34.34
N ASP A 574 44.33 -12.02 -33.01
CA ASP A 574 44.58 -10.79 -32.23
C ASP A 574 43.39 -9.82 -32.18
N ILE A 575 42.19 -10.24 -32.60
CA ILE A 575 40.94 -9.48 -32.45
C ILE A 575 40.07 -10.12 -31.42
N THR A 576 39.47 -9.29 -30.52
CA THR A 576 38.47 -9.73 -29.57
C THR A 576 37.08 -9.33 -30.09
N TYR A 577 36.30 -10.33 -30.57
CA TYR A 577 34.90 -10.17 -30.94
C TYR A 577 34.04 -10.16 -29.68
N LEU A 578 33.22 -9.13 -29.52
CA LEU A 578 32.54 -8.84 -28.24
C LEU A 578 31.04 -8.64 -28.43
N VAL A 579 30.25 -9.22 -27.53
CA VAL A 579 28.80 -9.03 -27.40
C VAL A 579 28.45 -8.65 -25.98
N VAL A 580 27.62 -7.62 -25.81
CA VAL A 580 27.10 -7.17 -24.51
C VAL A 580 25.66 -7.59 -24.35
N ILE A 581 25.31 -8.17 -23.22
CA ILE A 581 23.93 -8.60 -22.88
C ILE A 581 23.57 -8.04 -21.51
N ASP A 582 22.37 -7.43 -21.42
CA ASP A 582 21.80 -6.93 -20.19
C ASP A 582 20.46 -7.61 -19.93
N TYR A 583 20.25 -8.12 -18.73
CA TYR A 583 19.06 -8.85 -18.33
C TYR A 583 17.98 -7.91 -17.81
N LYS A 584 16.72 -8.11 -18.24
CA LYS A 584 15.59 -7.27 -17.84
C LYS A 584 14.42 -8.07 -17.32
N THR A 585 13.98 -7.78 -16.11
CA THR A 585 12.75 -8.33 -15.51
C THR A 585 11.51 -7.50 -15.84
N GLY A 586 11.68 -6.23 -16.22
CA GLY A 586 10.61 -5.29 -16.56
C GLY A 586 10.45 -5.03 -18.06
N SER A 587 9.73 -3.96 -18.39
CA SER A 587 9.53 -3.51 -19.78
C SER A 587 10.86 -3.03 -20.39
N THR A 588 11.09 -3.38 -21.64
CA THR A 588 12.27 -2.99 -22.41
C THR A 588 11.87 -2.07 -23.57
N ASN A 589 12.66 -1.02 -23.78
CA ASN A 589 12.53 -0.18 -24.96
C ASN A 589 13.93 0.08 -25.53
N ILE A 590 14.21 -0.51 -26.69
CA ILE A 590 15.48 -0.34 -27.39
C ILE A 590 15.24 0.61 -28.56
N ASN A 591 15.47 1.90 -28.32
CA ASN A 591 15.32 2.92 -29.35
C ASN A 591 16.51 3.91 -29.28
N LEU A 592 17.41 3.81 -30.25
CA LEU A 592 18.56 4.71 -30.37
C LEU A 592 18.20 6.10 -30.90
N LYS A 593 16.98 6.32 -31.44
CA LYS A 593 16.57 7.58 -32.07
C LYS A 593 16.60 8.79 -31.13
N ASN A 594 16.45 8.58 -29.82
CA ASN A 594 16.45 9.65 -28.82
C ASN A 594 17.80 9.79 -28.09
N MET A 595 18.83 9.11 -28.56
CA MET A 595 20.15 9.09 -27.94
C MET A 595 20.79 10.48 -27.89
N GLU A 596 20.64 11.30 -28.91
CA GLU A 596 21.16 12.67 -28.98
C GLU A 596 20.63 13.58 -27.85
N TYR A 597 19.45 13.28 -27.34
CA TYR A 597 18.83 13.96 -26.18
C TYR A 597 19.20 13.35 -24.82
N GLY A 598 20.08 12.35 -24.82
CA GLY A 598 20.50 11.64 -23.61
C GLY A 598 19.51 10.58 -23.10
N LEU A 599 18.58 10.13 -23.96
CA LEU A 599 17.57 9.14 -23.60
C LEU A 599 17.86 7.78 -24.25
N GLY A 600 17.54 6.69 -23.54
CA GLY A 600 17.78 5.32 -24.04
C GLY A 600 19.25 4.91 -24.08
N LEU A 601 20.08 5.52 -23.25
CA LEU A 601 21.54 5.35 -23.24
C LEU A 601 22.03 4.03 -22.64
N GLN A 602 21.21 3.15 -22.12
CA GLN A 602 21.67 1.98 -21.36
C GLN A 602 22.63 1.09 -22.15
N LEU A 603 22.21 0.60 -23.29
CA LEU A 603 23.05 -0.25 -24.14
C LEU A 603 24.28 0.49 -24.72
N PRO A 604 24.14 1.73 -25.23
CA PRO A 604 25.31 2.53 -25.62
C PRO A 604 26.34 2.72 -24.50
N ILE A 605 25.89 2.94 -23.28
CA ILE A 605 26.78 3.09 -22.10
C ILE A 605 27.49 1.78 -21.76
N TYR A 606 26.78 0.66 -21.77
CA TYR A 606 27.40 -0.64 -21.49
C TYR A 606 28.43 -1.01 -22.58
N LEU A 607 28.10 -0.68 -23.80
CA LEU A 607 29.05 -0.85 -24.91
C LEU A 607 30.29 0.09 -24.75
N TYR A 608 30.06 1.35 -24.39
CA TYR A 608 31.15 2.29 -24.06
C TYR A 608 31.99 1.75 -22.89
N LEU A 609 31.41 1.28 -21.81
CA LEU A 609 32.17 0.70 -20.68
C LEU A 609 32.92 -0.56 -21.11
N SER A 610 32.36 -1.41 -21.95
CA SER A 610 33.05 -2.60 -22.44
C SER A 610 34.23 -2.27 -23.34
N SER A 611 34.15 -1.16 -24.10
CA SER A 611 35.30 -0.67 -24.90
C SER A 611 36.46 -0.11 -24.06
N LYS A 612 36.21 0.14 -22.76
CA LYS A 612 37.25 0.60 -21.81
C LYS A 612 37.84 -0.55 -20.98
N MET A 613 37.42 -1.78 -21.23
CA MET A 613 38.08 -2.94 -20.62
C MET A 613 39.47 -3.19 -21.23
N GLU A 614 40.31 -3.86 -20.48
CA GLU A 614 41.64 -4.28 -20.93
C GLU A 614 41.58 -5.47 -21.90
N LEU A 615 40.91 -5.28 -23.05
CA LEU A 615 40.82 -6.27 -24.11
C LEU A 615 41.58 -5.77 -25.35
N LYS A 616 42.18 -6.69 -26.13
CA LYS A 616 42.98 -6.35 -27.31
C LYS A 616 42.06 -6.21 -28.52
N ASN A 617 42.24 -5.15 -29.31
CA ASN A 617 41.60 -4.96 -30.62
C ASN A 617 40.10 -5.35 -30.63
N VAL A 618 39.30 -4.67 -29.78
CA VAL A 618 37.86 -5.02 -29.62
C VAL A 618 37.07 -4.70 -30.87
N LYS A 619 36.37 -5.70 -31.43
CA LYS A 619 35.37 -5.52 -32.46
C LYS A 619 34.01 -5.91 -31.92
N VAL A 620 33.08 -4.96 -31.88
CA VAL A 620 31.72 -5.17 -31.39
C VAL A 620 30.91 -5.94 -32.41
N VAL A 621 30.34 -7.07 -32.01
CA VAL A 621 29.46 -7.90 -32.82
C VAL A 621 28.00 -7.58 -32.55
N GLY A 622 27.64 -7.23 -31.34
CA GLY A 622 26.29 -6.83 -31.00
C GLY A 622 26.12 -6.42 -29.53
N PHE A 623 24.96 -5.83 -29.25
CA PHE A 623 24.56 -5.44 -27.90
C PHE A 623 23.06 -5.58 -27.74
N TYR A 624 22.64 -6.28 -26.68
CA TYR A 624 21.29 -6.78 -26.56
C TYR A 624 20.73 -6.64 -25.16
N LEU A 625 19.40 -6.54 -25.06
CA LEU A 625 18.63 -6.81 -23.86
C LEU A 625 18.07 -8.24 -23.97
N GLN A 626 18.07 -8.97 -22.86
CA GLN A 626 17.38 -10.24 -22.73
C GLN A 626 16.25 -10.10 -21.72
N LYS A 627 15.01 -10.09 -22.20
CA LYS A 627 13.83 -9.94 -21.38
C LYS A 627 13.46 -11.26 -20.72
N LEU A 628 13.52 -11.31 -19.38
CA LEU A 628 13.31 -12.53 -18.61
C LEU A 628 11.81 -12.87 -18.47
N PHE A 629 10.97 -11.90 -18.09
CA PHE A 629 9.54 -12.11 -17.89
C PHE A 629 8.71 -11.43 -18.98
N ASN A 630 7.64 -12.09 -19.39
CA ASN A 630 6.68 -11.55 -20.34
C ASN A 630 5.31 -11.39 -19.68
N THR A 631 4.71 -10.22 -19.82
CA THR A 631 3.40 -9.90 -19.22
C THR A 631 2.23 -10.35 -20.10
N THR A 632 2.47 -10.55 -21.40
CA THR A 632 1.45 -10.98 -22.37
C THR A 632 2.05 -12.02 -23.31
N LEU A 633 1.45 -13.19 -23.33
CA LEU A 633 1.65 -14.18 -24.39
C LEU A 633 0.39 -14.20 -25.24
N ASP A 634 0.55 -14.11 -26.57
CA ASP A 634 -0.57 -14.35 -27.48
C ASP A 634 -1.12 -15.76 -27.25
N ASN A 635 -2.43 -15.94 -27.40
CA ASN A 635 -3.11 -17.23 -27.35
C ASN A 635 -2.64 -18.13 -28.51
N SER A 636 -1.33 -18.40 -28.57
CA SER A 636 -0.74 -19.30 -29.57
C SER A 636 -0.97 -20.75 -29.13
N LYS A 637 -1.18 -21.61 -30.13
CA LYS A 637 -1.37 -23.05 -29.88
C LYS A 637 -0.15 -23.75 -29.30
N ASP A 638 1.02 -23.12 -29.36
CA ASP A 638 2.29 -23.59 -28.78
C ASP A 638 2.84 -22.57 -27.82
N TYR A 639 2.42 -22.71 -26.55
CA TYR A 639 2.76 -21.83 -25.43
C TYR A 639 4.27 -21.80 -25.13
N ASP A 640 4.94 -22.97 -25.14
CA ASP A 640 6.36 -23.05 -24.80
C ASP A 640 7.24 -22.45 -25.90
N SER A 641 6.93 -22.69 -27.17
CA SER A 641 7.62 -22.02 -28.27
C SER A 641 7.46 -20.50 -28.25
N ALA A 642 6.29 -19.98 -27.83
CA ALA A 642 6.10 -18.55 -27.71
C ALA A 642 6.96 -17.97 -26.56
N ARG A 643 7.08 -18.67 -25.44
CA ARG A 643 7.95 -18.29 -24.31
C ARG A 643 9.43 -18.31 -24.72
N GLU A 644 9.89 -19.39 -25.37
CA GLU A 644 11.28 -19.51 -25.87
C GLU A 644 11.62 -18.37 -26.85
N ASN A 645 10.70 -18.06 -27.77
CA ASN A 645 10.90 -16.96 -28.74
C ASN A 645 11.00 -15.58 -28.07
N ASN A 646 10.27 -15.36 -26.98
CA ASN A 646 10.30 -14.11 -26.24
C ASN A 646 11.60 -13.91 -25.46
N LEU A 647 12.31 -14.98 -25.11
CA LEU A 647 13.60 -14.97 -24.44
C LEU A 647 14.80 -14.72 -25.38
N ARG A 648 14.58 -14.60 -26.69
CA ARG A 648 15.67 -14.26 -27.62
C ARG A 648 16.21 -12.86 -27.35
N LEU A 649 17.48 -12.67 -27.71
CA LEU A 649 18.20 -11.41 -27.57
C LEU A 649 17.56 -10.32 -28.45
N GLU A 650 17.24 -9.18 -27.88
CA GLU A 650 16.68 -8.04 -28.60
C GLU A 650 17.66 -6.86 -28.57
N GLY A 651 18.13 -6.40 -29.74
CA GLY A 651 19.13 -5.34 -29.82
C GLY A 651 19.64 -5.11 -31.23
N TYR A 652 20.90 -4.69 -31.32
CA TYR A 652 21.54 -4.37 -32.56
C TYR A 652 22.77 -5.26 -32.79
N SER A 653 22.95 -5.68 -34.03
CA SER A 653 24.09 -6.50 -34.48
C SER A 653 24.94 -5.71 -35.46
N ILE A 654 26.17 -6.16 -35.68
CA ILE A 654 27.03 -5.62 -36.76
C ILE A 654 26.46 -5.99 -38.14
N ASP A 655 26.54 -5.04 -39.08
CA ASP A 655 26.12 -5.24 -40.51
C ASP A 655 27.22 -5.94 -41.34
N GLU A 656 27.77 -7.04 -40.79
CA GLU A 656 28.76 -7.88 -41.46
C GLU A 656 28.43 -9.35 -41.18
N GLU A 657 27.89 -10.07 -42.20
CA GLU A 657 27.44 -11.45 -42.05
C GLU A 657 28.53 -12.41 -41.57
N ASN A 658 29.77 -12.26 -42.08
CA ASN A 658 30.92 -13.08 -41.73
C ASN A 658 31.34 -12.88 -40.24
N ILE A 659 31.07 -11.73 -39.66
CA ILE A 659 31.36 -11.46 -38.23
C ILE A 659 30.17 -11.93 -37.37
N LEU A 660 28.95 -11.61 -37.78
CA LEU A 660 27.75 -12.04 -37.03
C LEU A 660 27.67 -13.57 -36.98
N SER A 661 28.04 -14.30 -38.05
CA SER A 661 28.06 -15.77 -38.10
C SER A 661 29.03 -16.39 -37.06
N LYS A 662 30.05 -15.66 -36.61
CA LYS A 662 30.94 -16.08 -35.52
C LYS A 662 30.24 -16.06 -34.18
N PHE A 663 29.21 -15.20 -33.99
CA PHE A 663 28.41 -15.17 -32.79
C PHE A 663 27.18 -16.07 -32.86
N ASP A 664 26.38 -15.92 -33.91
CA ASP A 664 25.12 -16.67 -34.12
C ASP A 664 25.22 -17.58 -35.34
N THR A 665 25.33 -18.88 -35.11
CA THR A 665 25.38 -19.87 -36.19
C THR A 665 24.08 -19.99 -36.97
N THR A 666 22.98 -19.41 -36.43
CA THR A 666 21.64 -19.46 -37.04
C THR A 666 21.20 -18.11 -37.59
N TYR A 667 22.12 -17.14 -37.77
CA TYR A 667 21.81 -15.74 -38.12
C TYR A 667 20.92 -15.59 -39.38
N ASN A 668 20.91 -16.54 -40.30
CA ASN A 668 20.06 -16.52 -41.51
C ASN A 668 18.56 -16.56 -41.23
N ASP A 669 18.15 -17.22 -40.10
CA ASP A 669 16.82 -17.20 -39.50
C ASP A 669 17.02 -17.48 -38.00
N SER A 670 17.48 -16.46 -37.29
CA SER A 670 18.09 -16.59 -36.00
C SER A 670 17.16 -17.19 -34.94
N LYS A 671 17.70 -18.18 -34.18
CA LYS A 671 17.09 -18.73 -32.99
C LYS A 671 17.60 -18.06 -31.71
N LEU A 672 18.66 -17.25 -31.85
CA LEU A 672 19.29 -16.54 -30.73
C LEU A 672 18.88 -15.07 -30.69
N ILE A 673 18.81 -14.39 -31.86
CA ILE A 673 18.52 -12.96 -31.96
C ILE A 673 17.13 -12.74 -32.54
N LYS A 674 16.31 -11.94 -31.84
CA LYS A 674 14.93 -11.65 -32.25
C LYS A 674 14.89 -10.77 -33.49
N GLY A 675 14.16 -11.24 -34.51
CA GLY A 675 13.98 -10.50 -35.77
C GLY A 675 15.21 -10.52 -36.73
N MET A 676 16.30 -11.22 -36.37
CA MET A 676 17.44 -11.38 -37.24
C MET A 676 17.17 -12.41 -38.32
N LYS A 677 17.27 -11.98 -39.57
CA LYS A 677 17.07 -12.81 -40.77
C LYS A 677 17.82 -12.25 -41.96
N THR A 678 18.30 -13.11 -42.85
CA THR A 678 18.89 -12.73 -44.13
C THR A 678 17.97 -13.02 -45.31
N THR A 679 18.20 -12.32 -46.39
CA THR A 679 17.56 -12.49 -47.71
C THR A 679 18.62 -12.63 -48.78
N SER A 680 18.24 -12.89 -50.03
CA SER A 680 19.17 -12.92 -51.16
C SER A 680 19.92 -11.58 -51.40
N LYS A 681 19.53 -10.50 -50.73
CA LYS A 681 20.14 -9.16 -50.86
C LYS A 681 20.89 -8.72 -49.57
N GLY A 682 21.16 -9.63 -48.63
CA GLY A 682 21.75 -9.35 -47.34
C GLY A 682 20.69 -9.35 -46.21
N PHE A 683 20.96 -8.63 -45.12
CA PHE A 683 20.04 -8.59 -43.98
C PHE A 683 18.66 -8.06 -44.31
N SER A 684 17.63 -8.66 -43.71
CA SER A 684 16.25 -8.22 -43.85
C SER A 684 16.05 -6.81 -43.34
N SER A 685 15.13 -6.03 -43.90
CA SER A 685 14.77 -4.68 -43.41
C SER A 685 14.23 -4.65 -41.97
N TYR A 686 13.85 -5.78 -41.42
CA TYR A 686 13.43 -5.91 -40.00
C TYR A 686 14.61 -6.22 -39.05
N SER A 687 15.76 -6.65 -39.63
CA SER A 687 16.95 -6.92 -38.83
C SER A 687 17.59 -5.61 -38.40
N LYS A 688 17.81 -5.46 -37.07
CA LYS A 688 18.45 -4.28 -36.48
C LYS A 688 19.97 -4.44 -36.61
N VAL A 689 20.55 -3.91 -37.65
CA VAL A 689 21.99 -3.93 -37.89
C VAL A 689 22.57 -2.53 -37.94
N LEU A 690 23.84 -2.39 -37.58
CA LEU A 690 24.62 -1.17 -37.64
C LEU A 690 25.99 -1.45 -38.24
N SER A 691 26.46 -0.56 -39.11
CA SER A 691 27.85 -0.60 -39.60
C SER A 691 28.86 -0.35 -38.48
N GLU A 692 30.10 -0.74 -38.70
CA GLU A 692 31.19 -0.46 -37.74
C GLU A 692 31.37 1.04 -37.52
N GLU A 693 31.16 1.87 -38.54
CA GLU A 693 31.22 3.32 -38.47
C GLU A 693 30.13 3.88 -37.53
N GLU A 694 28.87 3.42 -37.72
CA GLU A 694 27.73 3.82 -36.88
C GLU A 694 27.95 3.42 -35.42
N ILE A 695 28.52 2.24 -35.13
CA ILE A 695 28.86 1.79 -33.78
C ILE A 695 29.95 2.71 -33.17
N ASN A 696 30.98 3.07 -33.94
CA ASN A 696 32.05 3.97 -33.46
C ASN A 696 31.49 5.38 -33.19
N ASP A 697 30.65 5.89 -34.07
CA ASP A 697 29.97 7.18 -33.87
C ASP A 697 29.09 7.16 -32.63
N MET A 698 28.35 6.09 -32.40
CA MET A 698 27.55 5.91 -31.18
C MET A 698 28.42 5.92 -29.91
N LEU A 699 29.58 5.24 -29.93
CA LEU A 699 30.53 5.25 -28.80
C LEU A 699 31.09 6.66 -28.54
N SER A 700 31.50 7.37 -29.60
CA SER A 700 31.99 8.75 -29.51
C SER A 700 30.90 9.68 -28.97
N ASN A 701 29.67 9.58 -29.43
CA ASN A 701 28.55 10.39 -28.95
C ASN A 701 28.18 10.06 -27.51
N THR A 702 28.27 8.79 -27.11
CA THR A 702 28.09 8.38 -25.70
C THR A 702 29.09 9.03 -24.78
N ASP A 703 30.37 9.04 -25.17
CA ASP A 703 31.43 9.67 -24.41
C ASP A 703 31.20 11.19 -24.25
N LYS A 704 30.84 11.88 -25.35
CA LYS A 704 30.47 13.30 -25.31
C LYS A 704 29.28 13.60 -24.40
N LEU A 705 28.24 12.74 -24.41
CA LEU A 705 27.10 12.91 -23.54
C LEU A 705 27.48 12.73 -22.07
N ILE A 706 28.32 11.74 -21.75
CA ILE A 706 28.83 11.56 -20.39
C ILE A 706 29.59 12.79 -19.94
N ASP A 707 30.54 13.30 -20.76
CA ASP A 707 31.36 14.49 -20.45
C ASP A 707 30.48 15.74 -20.29
N LYS A 708 29.52 15.96 -21.18
CA LYS A 708 28.57 17.08 -21.08
C LYS A 708 27.76 17.05 -19.79
N ALA A 709 27.27 15.87 -19.39
CA ALA A 709 26.53 15.74 -18.13
C ALA A 709 27.42 16.02 -16.92
N ILE A 710 28.66 15.51 -16.93
CA ILE A 710 29.62 15.76 -15.87
C ILE A 710 29.90 17.27 -15.74
N ASP A 711 30.22 17.95 -16.86
CA ASP A 711 30.52 19.37 -16.87
C ASP A 711 29.33 20.21 -16.35
N ASN A 712 28.14 19.94 -16.80
CA ASN A 712 26.95 20.61 -16.35
C ASN A 712 26.64 20.35 -14.84
N ILE A 713 26.82 19.13 -14.35
CA ILE A 713 26.67 18.80 -12.93
C ILE A 713 27.68 19.58 -12.09
N LEU A 714 28.93 19.68 -12.53
CA LEU A 714 29.97 20.46 -11.85
C LEU A 714 29.72 21.98 -11.90
N GLU A 715 28.98 22.44 -12.91
CA GLU A 715 28.50 23.82 -13.01
C GLU A 715 27.22 24.06 -12.16
N ALA A 716 26.75 23.05 -11.43
CA ALA A 716 25.53 23.07 -10.63
C ALA A 716 24.27 23.36 -11.46
N ASP A 717 24.20 22.88 -12.71
CA ASP A 717 23.05 23.03 -13.59
C ASP A 717 22.00 21.95 -13.31
N PHE A 718 21.05 22.30 -12.45
CA PHE A 718 19.99 21.42 -12.00
C PHE A 718 18.58 22.00 -12.24
N GLU A 719 18.39 22.73 -13.31
CA GLU A 719 17.09 23.32 -13.67
C GLU A 719 15.99 22.27 -13.87
N ILE A 720 14.72 22.67 -13.64
CA ILE A 720 13.56 21.85 -13.97
C ILE A 720 13.42 21.80 -15.49
N ASN A 721 13.68 20.65 -16.10
CA ASN A 721 13.67 20.51 -17.56
C ASN A 721 13.19 19.13 -18.03
N PRO A 722 12.02 18.65 -17.59
CA PRO A 722 11.55 17.32 -17.98
C PRO A 722 11.36 17.20 -19.48
N LYS A 723 11.69 16.02 -20.01
CA LYS A 723 11.58 15.73 -21.45
C LYS A 723 10.18 15.25 -21.79
N VAL A 724 9.62 15.79 -22.87
CA VAL A 724 8.34 15.39 -23.47
C VAL A 724 8.63 14.89 -24.90
N ILE A 725 8.29 13.65 -25.18
CA ILE A 725 8.50 13.00 -26.48
C ILE A 725 7.15 12.71 -27.11
N ASN A 726 6.89 13.24 -28.32
CA ASN A 726 5.61 13.06 -29.03
C ASN A 726 4.37 13.37 -28.16
N GLY A 727 4.43 14.43 -27.33
CA GLY A 727 3.35 14.82 -26.43
C GLY A 727 3.29 14.03 -25.11
N GLU A 728 4.07 12.96 -24.95
CA GLU A 728 4.13 12.17 -23.71
C GLU A 728 5.27 12.65 -22.82
N ASN A 729 4.95 13.03 -21.57
CA ASN A 729 5.96 13.45 -20.59
C ASN A 729 6.62 12.24 -19.94
N VAL A 730 7.66 11.73 -20.59
CA VAL A 730 8.41 10.52 -20.17
C VAL A 730 9.17 10.72 -18.85
N SER A 731 9.43 11.96 -18.46
CA SER A 731 10.23 12.26 -17.25
C SER A 731 9.38 12.34 -15.99
N CYS A 732 8.11 12.77 -16.11
CA CYS A 732 7.24 13.05 -14.97
C CYS A 732 6.18 11.96 -14.70
N SER A 733 5.93 11.02 -15.62
CA SER A 733 4.87 10.00 -15.50
C SER A 733 4.95 9.21 -14.20
N PHE A 734 6.18 8.90 -13.73
CA PHE A 734 6.44 8.18 -12.49
C PHE A 734 7.44 8.93 -11.60
N CYS A 735 7.39 10.27 -11.60
CA CYS A 735 8.30 11.07 -10.80
C CYS A 735 7.76 11.21 -9.36
N GLU A 736 8.56 10.82 -8.39
CA GLU A 736 8.23 10.87 -6.97
C GLU A 736 8.27 12.29 -6.37
N TYR A 737 8.83 13.28 -7.11
CA TYR A 737 9.08 14.63 -6.62
C TYR A 737 8.06 15.67 -7.12
N ARG A 738 6.91 15.25 -7.64
CA ARG A 738 5.87 16.16 -8.18
C ARG A 738 5.41 17.19 -7.17
N ASP A 739 5.25 16.79 -5.93
CA ASP A 739 4.68 17.64 -4.87
C ASP A 739 5.62 18.79 -4.45
N ILE A 740 6.92 18.68 -4.75
CA ILE A 740 7.92 19.70 -4.43
C ILE A 740 8.52 20.38 -5.65
N CYS A 741 8.20 19.91 -6.85
CA CYS A 741 8.76 20.40 -8.11
C CYS A 741 8.02 21.65 -8.64
N TYR A 742 6.69 21.69 -8.53
CA TYR A 742 5.81 22.74 -9.06
C TYR A 742 6.10 23.08 -10.55
N LEU A 743 6.25 22.03 -11.36
CA LEU A 743 6.51 22.13 -12.80
C LEU A 743 5.52 23.06 -13.52
N ARG A 744 6.06 23.97 -14.36
CA ARG A 744 5.27 24.82 -15.26
C ARG A 744 5.45 24.36 -16.70
N GLU A 745 4.53 24.77 -17.57
CA GLU A 745 4.55 24.40 -19.00
C GLU A 745 5.86 24.83 -19.68
N LYS A 746 6.34 26.03 -19.38
CA LYS A 746 7.59 26.57 -19.93
C LYS A 746 8.86 25.81 -19.50
N ASP A 747 8.78 24.99 -18.47
CA ASP A 747 9.93 24.24 -17.97
C ASP A 747 10.11 22.91 -18.75
N LYS A 748 9.11 22.50 -19.53
CA LYS A 748 9.14 21.28 -20.33
C LYS A 748 10.01 21.46 -21.59
N VAL A 749 10.79 20.43 -21.90
CA VAL A 749 11.60 20.37 -23.13
C VAL A 749 10.94 19.39 -24.09
N TYR A 750 10.34 19.92 -25.15
CA TYR A 750 9.67 19.12 -26.18
C TYR A 750 10.68 18.58 -27.18
N ILE A 751 10.60 17.28 -27.43
CA ILE A 751 11.37 16.55 -28.44
C ILE A 751 10.37 16.08 -29.48
N ASN A 752 10.34 16.75 -30.64
CA ASN A 752 9.46 16.37 -31.75
C ASN A 752 10.18 15.36 -32.66
N LYS A 753 9.49 14.33 -33.08
CA LYS A 753 9.97 13.47 -34.19
C LYS A 753 9.70 14.21 -35.51
N ASP A 754 10.80 14.37 -36.26
CA ASP A 754 10.86 14.70 -37.69
C ASP A 754 9.69 15.48 -38.33
N GLY A 755 9.92 16.76 -38.63
CA GLY A 755 9.40 17.41 -39.81
C GLY A 755 8.01 17.99 -39.77
N GLU A 756 7.62 18.69 -38.70
CA GLU A 756 6.66 19.80 -38.80
C GLU A 756 7.21 21.00 -38.00
N ASP A 757 7.91 21.86 -38.68
CA ASP A 757 8.07 23.25 -38.33
C ASP A 757 6.65 23.87 -38.34
N ASN A 758 6.02 23.97 -37.18
CA ASN A 758 4.93 24.88 -37.00
C ASN A 758 5.47 26.10 -36.29
N GLY A 759 5.93 27.06 -37.12
CA GLY A 759 6.05 28.45 -36.69
C GLY A 759 4.68 28.93 -36.22
N ASP A 760 4.69 29.45 -35.03
CA ASP A 760 4.17 30.71 -34.47
C ASP A 760 4.01 30.59 -32.96
#